data_11b2e0340a6f6350b8a2b1b65ec3aae1
#
_entry.id   11b2e0340a6f6350b8a2b1b65ec3aae1
#
_cell.length_a   1.000
_cell.length_b   1.000
_cell.length_c   1.000
_cell.angle_alpha   90.00
_cell.angle_beta   90.00
_cell.angle_gamma   90.00
#
_symmetry.space_group_name_H-M   'P 1'
#
loop_
_entity.id
_entity.type
_entity.pdbx_description
1 polymer ?
#
loop_
_entity_poly.entity_id
_entity_poly.type
_entity_poly.pdbx_seq_one_letter_code
_entity_poly.pdbx_strand_id
1 'polypeptide(L)'
;MANYTVQLTAPVGVYPFNTVRISLTCLGQPQQTKDLVLTPNVAASHVFNIANGTWRLQVSGMGFVPIDEQVVVNNDATNIKNLTVIYYTLHTDRDRDGVLDAAGNINQISPQTVTFGIAGRGAIIPVNCNRDGNNAVVGRTDNQDRDINGNNDLVTGVARLEIRQTIVAPVAGPAAPVPVGWGLKLWLGKARNTDAAARNHFRIFDGDANNSVEIIGPETADEANITTASVGAAKAYGIEAVRFAGRNFASGQGIISLFIIQPEVTGANNPTYMYAERIVAARWIGNHHRQTVSRIYVVDANNANFQAALGVPVANENPPYALTLATPGASALTNVPYLNGNVWQNFIAAGRLARPAVSRDRWMRDTIVSGHSVWPGNGAGVQSKDAFMKTHRWRSLQNWIYQTLISQNVGLYYPAAGSADGINDGNSGGNIAVTPPVQKTVNGATTYYRYGRIYFGNNVQSTVDQSSREFFDAQNMQPPITLDTDWLAVGHVDEMMTFVPDNNPASAFKKWKLLVASPATAYGILRNNRNAHGNAPLLARPPHSPGNATPNFAGLGIGNAIDATGTITDFLGNGQAPTSWQDINTGNLQNYTYKQLRDWNINGVEYLINQNIRRLKAAFDLTDNDIIRVPVIFIPVHQINGNFTMADKISFWTMGADNGFNIYPGRECGFRSGAMTGDMVNMFVGNDKLMIPKPFGPWIVDNTMPNNGHDLFEDDIRQKIAAIQNGPECVFIDDWDDYHVAHGEIHCGTNELRAPYDGQTAFGNARYANWWTAVDA
;
A
#
# COMPACT_ATOMS: atom_id res chain seq x y z
N MET A 1 35.76 -38.33 -49.82
CA MET A 1 35.10 -37.48 -48.84
C MET A 1 35.07 -36.07 -49.39
N ALA A 2 33.94 -35.44 -49.36
CA ALA A 2 33.76 -34.07 -49.83
C ALA A 2 33.81 -33.08 -48.67
N ASN A 3 34.25 -31.89 -48.93
CA ASN A 3 34.12 -30.79 -47.96
C ASN A 3 32.72 -30.18 -48.05
N TYR A 4 32.02 -30.18 -46.94
CA TYR A 4 30.72 -29.56 -46.84
C TYR A 4 30.78 -28.42 -45.79
N THR A 5 30.54 -27.21 -46.24
CA THR A 5 30.66 -26.02 -45.40
C THR A 5 29.27 -25.57 -44.95
N VAL A 6 29.04 -25.45 -43.65
CA VAL A 6 27.86 -24.80 -43.07
C VAL A 6 28.24 -23.42 -42.61
N GLN A 7 27.52 -22.41 -43.05
CA GLN A 7 27.75 -21.00 -42.74
C GLN A 7 26.46 -20.35 -42.19
N LEU A 8 26.58 -19.60 -41.11
CA LEU A 8 25.52 -18.84 -40.52
C LEU A 8 26.04 -17.51 -39.93
N THR A 9 25.19 -16.51 -39.90
CA THR A 9 25.49 -15.20 -39.35
C THR A 9 24.57 -14.94 -38.15
N ALA A 10 25.16 -14.51 -37.04
CA ALA A 10 24.35 -14.06 -35.91
C ALA A 10 23.86 -12.63 -36.14
N PRO A 11 22.64 -12.29 -35.76
CA PRO A 11 22.12 -10.94 -35.90
C PRO A 11 22.83 -9.94 -34.96
N VAL A 12 22.55 -8.65 -35.19
CA VAL A 12 23.01 -7.56 -34.33
C VAL A 12 22.34 -7.66 -32.95
N GLY A 13 23.14 -7.65 -31.90
CA GLY A 13 22.62 -7.64 -30.52
C GLY A 13 23.40 -8.57 -29.60
N VAL A 14 23.18 -8.42 -28.30
CA VAL A 14 23.76 -9.33 -27.30
C VAL A 14 22.79 -10.49 -27.08
N TYR A 15 23.21 -11.69 -27.35
CA TYR A 15 22.43 -12.91 -27.12
C TYR A 15 22.92 -13.60 -25.86
N PRO A 16 22.04 -14.10 -25.00
CA PRO A 16 22.44 -14.85 -23.82
C PRO A 16 23.08 -16.20 -24.17
N PHE A 17 22.90 -16.63 -25.40
CA PHE A 17 23.41 -17.92 -25.88
C PHE A 17 24.10 -17.75 -27.23
N ASN A 18 25.36 -17.94 -27.23
CA ASN A 18 26.21 -17.74 -28.40
C ASN A 18 26.71 -19.04 -29.06
N THR A 19 26.18 -20.20 -28.63
CA THR A 19 26.63 -21.49 -29.15
C THR A 19 25.50 -22.19 -29.88
N VAL A 20 25.75 -22.62 -31.10
CA VAL A 20 24.88 -23.48 -31.90
C VAL A 20 25.54 -24.83 -32.13
N ARG A 21 24.74 -25.89 -32.08
CA ARG A 21 25.15 -27.24 -32.46
C ARG A 21 24.71 -27.53 -33.86
N ILE A 22 25.67 -27.91 -34.73
CA ILE A 22 25.43 -28.42 -36.06
C ILE A 22 25.60 -29.94 -36.01
N SER A 23 24.62 -30.68 -36.54
CA SER A 23 24.65 -32.14 -36.63
C SER A 23 24.34 -32.58 -38.05
N LEU A 24 25.14 -33.45 -38.58
CA LEU A 24 24.93 -34.11 -39.88
C LEU A 24 24.81 -35.61 -39.67
N THR A 25 23.70 -36.19 -40.10
CA THR A 25 23.42 -37.64 -40.03
C THR A 25 23.10 -38.21 -41.37
N CYS A 26 23.66 -39.38 -41.69
CA CYS A 26 23.37 -40.14 -42.89
C CYS A 26 23.31 -41.62 -42.53
N LEU A 27 22.38 -42.37 -43.14
CA LEU A 27 22.23 -43.79 -42.89
C LEU A 27 23.54 -44.53 -43.23
N GLY A 28 24.05 -45.31 -42.30
CA GLY A 28 25.30 -46.07 -42.48
C GLY A 28 26.59 -45.26 -42.35
N GLN A 29 26.51 -44.02 -41.99
CA GLN A 29 27.67 -43.14 -41.76
C GLN A 29 27.71 -42.65 -40.29
N PRO A 30 28.92 -42.43 -39.71
CA PRO A 30 29.03 -41.81 -38.39
C PRO A 30 28.40 -40.41 -38.39
N GLN A 31 27.65 -40.13 -37.36
CA GLN A 31 27.13 -38.76 -37.10
C GLN A 31 28.32 -37.79 -36.94
N GLN A 32 28.24 -36.65 -37.58
CA GLN A 32 29.17 -35.55 -37.43
C GLN A 32 28.52 -34.42 -36.66
N THR A 33 29.19 -33.89 -35.63
CA THR A 33 28.68 -32.79 -34.82
C THR A 33 29.72 -31.73 -34.63
N LYS A 34 29.28 -30.47 -34.57
CA LYS A 34 30.15 -29.34 -34.25
C LYS A 34 29.38 -28.27 -33.48
N ASP A 35 29.93 -27.82 -32.38
CA ASP A 35 29.46 -26.64 -31.68
C ASP A 35 30.20 -25.40 -32.19
N LEU A 36 29.48 -24.39 -32.66
CA LEU A 36 30.00 -23.11 -33.10
C LEU A 36 29.65 -22.02 -32.12
N VAL A 37 30.60 -21.16 -31.79
CA VAL A 37 30.35 -19.92 -31.05
C VAL A 37 30.02 -18.83 -32.07
N LEU A 38 28.86 -18.19 -31.84
CA LEU A 38 28.42 -17.09 -32.69
C LEU A 38 28.90 -15.75 -32.11
N THR A 39 29.37 -14.88 -32.99
CA THR A 39 29.70 -13.50 -32.66
C THR A 39 28.76 -12.59 -33.43
N PRO A 40 28.15 -11.57 -32.82
CA PRO A 40 27.23 -10.67 -33.52
C PRO A 40 27.87 -10.07 -34.77
N ASN A 41 27.12 -10.08 -35.88
CA ASN A 41 27.53 -9.59 -37.21
C ASN A 41 28.75 -10.30 -37.84
N VAL A 42 29.17 -11.40 -37.27
CA VAL A 42 30.30 -12.17 -37.84
C VAL A 42 29.76 -13.51 -38.34
N ALA A 43 30.04 -13.83 -39.58
CA ALA A 43 29.74 -15.15 -40.13
C ALA A 43 30.55 -16.22 -39.41
N ALA A 44 29.89 -17.22 -38.87
CA ALA A 44 30.52 -18.41 -38.31
C ALA A 44 30.37 -19.56 -39.31
N SER A 45 31.41 -20.32 -39.53
CA SER A 45 31.39 -21.44 -40.44
C SER A 45 32.15 -22.65 -39.92
N HIS A 46 31.76 -23.82 -40.40
CA HIS A 46 32.51 -25.04 -40.18
C HIS A 46 32.48 -25.93 -41.44
N VAL A 47 33.60 -26.54 -41.71
CA VAL A 47 33.78 -27.48 -42.84
C VAL A 47 33.75 -28.89 -42.29
N PHE A 48 32.76 -29.68 -42.73
CA PHE A 48 32.68 -31.12 -42.47
C PHE A 48 33.29 -31.88 -43.64
N ASN A 49 34.13 -32.87 -43.33
CA ASN A 49 34.69 -33.77 -44.31
C ASN A 49 33.88 -35.09 -44.30
N ILE A 50 32.89 -35.20 -45.15
CA ILE A 50 31.89 -36.25 -45.15
C ILE A 50 31.76 -36.95 -46.49
N ALA A 51 31.18 -38.16 -46.51
CA ALA A 51 30.95 -38.91 -47.74
C ALA A 51 29.88 -38.25 -48.61
N ASN A 52 29.95 -38.50 -49.93
CA ASN A 52 28.89 -38.11 -50.83
C ASN A 52 27.58 -38.84 -50.47
N GLY A 53 26.48 -38.15 -50.60
CA GLY A 53 25.16 -38.70 -50.31
C GLY A 53 24.16 -37.65 -49.77
N THR A 54 22.99 -38.13 -49.40
CA THR A 54 21.98 -37.31 -48.79
C THR A 54 22.12 -37.35 -47.26
N TRP A 55 22.37 -36.20 -46.69
CA TRP A 55 22.56 -36.02 -45.24
C TRP A 55 21.38 -35.22 -44.63
N ARG A 56 21.02 -35.53 -43.40
CA ARG A 56 20.14 -34.69 -42.63
C ARG A 56 21.00 -33.67 -41.85
N LEU A 57 20.80 -32.40 -42.18
CA LEU A 57 21.41 -31.28 -41.49
C LEU A 57 20.47 -30.79 -40.39
N GLN A 58 20.92 -30.83 -39.16
CA GLN A 58 20.21 -30.24 -38.03
C GLN A 58 21.09 -29.18 -37.41
N VAL A 59 20.51 -27.98 -37.18
CA VAL A 59 21.15 -26.91 -36.47
C VAL A 59 20.25 -26.47 -35.33
N SER A 60 20.76 -26.55 -34.11
CA SER A 60 20.02 -26.23 -32.93
C SER A 60 20.85 -25.35 -31.98
N GLY A 61 20.18 -24.51 -31.24
CA GLY A 61 20.76 -23.65 -30.20
C GLY A 61 19.65 -22.90 -29.49
N MET A 62 19.97 -22.35 -28.33
CA MET A 62 18.98 -21.54 -27.64
C MET A 62 18.81 -20.19 -28.35
N GLY A 63 17.59 -19.70 -28.47
CA GLY A 63 17.28 -18.37 -28.98
C GLY A 63 16.94 -18.26 -30.47
N PHE A 64 16.95 -19.33 -31.24
CA PHE A 64 16.53 -19.27 -32.62
C PHE A 64 15.73 -20.52 -33.08
N VAL A 65 15.04 -20.39 -34.19
CA VAL A 65 14.27 -21.47 -34.80
C VAL A 65 15.22 -22.57 -35.23
N PRO A 66 15.13 -23.83 -34.73
CA PRO A 66 15.98 -24.91 -35.15
C PRO A 66 15.80 -25.21 -36.63
N ILE A 67 16.91 -25.58 -37.29
CA ILE A 67 16.93 -25.95 -38.70
C ILE A 67 17.01 -27.48 -38.79
N ASP A 68 16.19 -28.06 -39.61
CA ASP A 68 16.17 -29.51 -39.88
C ASP A 68 15.81 -29.72 -41.35
N GLU A 69 16.81 -30.08 -42.15
CA GLU A 69 16.62 -30.25 -43.61
C GLU A 69 17.51 -31.36 -44.18
N GLN A 70 17.13 -31.86 -45.35
CA GLN A 70 17.99 -32.74 -46.12
C GLN A 70 18.90 -31.93 -47.03
N VAL A 71 20.17 -32.30 -47.04
CA VAL A 71 21.20 -31.71 -47.90
C VAL A 71 21.92 -32.80 -48.72
N VAL A 72 22.20 -32.47 -49.94
CA VAL A 72 22.95 -33.39 -50.84
C VAL A 72 24.42 -32.94 -50.89
N VAL A 73 25.28 -33.86 -50.56
CA VAL A 73 26.76 -33.66 -50.59
C VAL A 73 27.31 -34.45 -51.75
N ASN A 74 28.05 -33.80 -52.62
CA ASN A 74 28.71 -34.40 -53.80
C ASN A 74 30.19 -33.93 -53.83
N ASN A 75 30.95 -34.45 -54.75
CA ASN A 75 32.37 -34.11 -54.92
C ASN A 75 32.61 -32.70 -55.50
N ASP A 76 31.61 -31.88 -55.60
CA ASP A 76 31.75 -30.53 -56.12
C ASP A 76 32.37 -29.59 -55.08
N ALA A 77 33.27 -28.73 -55.55
CA ALA A 77 34.04 -27.82 -54.68
C ALA A 77 33.17 -26.73 -54.03
N THR A 78 31.89 -26.67 -54.36
CA THR A 78 30.95 -25.62 -53.93
C THR A 78 29.87 -26.08 -52.94
N ASN A 79 30.11 -27.12 -52.15
CA ASN A 79 29.18 -27.58 -51.10
C ASN A 79 29.13 -26.60 -49.94
N ILE A 80 28.58 -25.39 -50.15
CA ILE A 80 28.39 -24.38 -49.11
C ILE A 80 26.90 -24.25 -48.85
N LYS A 81 26.51 -24.44 -47.60
CA LYS A 81 25.14 -24.19 -47.13
C LYS A 81 25.13 -22.91 -46.29
N ASN A 82 24.47 -21.90 -46.83
CA ASN A 82 24.18 -20.68 -46.12
C ASN A 82 22.82 -20.84 -45.43
N LEU A 83 22.77 -20.58 -44.13
CA LEU A 83 21.58 -20.75 -43.30
C LEU A 83 20.92 -19.41 -42.97
N THR A 84 19.60 -19.38 -43.07
CA THR A 84 18.77 -18.32 -42.55
C THR A 84 18.50 -18.58 -41.07
N VAL A 85 18.73 -17.62 -40.24
CA VAL A 85 18.49 -17.72 -38.80
C VAL A 85 17.29 -16.83 -38.43
N ILE A 86 16.30 -17.42 -37.78
CA ILE A 86 15.07 -16.75 -37.39
C ILE A 86 14.98 -16.73 -35.89
N TYR A 87 14.75 -15.54 -35.35
CA TYR A 87 14.59 -15.30 -33.92
C TYR A 87 13.23 -14.71 -33.63
N TYR A 88 12.72 -15.01 -32.44
CA TYR A 88 11.60 -14.30 -31.83
C TYR A 88 12.07 -13.74 -30.50
N THR A 89 11.77 -12.46 -30.25
CA THR A 89 12.15 -11.74 -29.04
C THR A 89 10.91 -11.14 -28.39
N LEU A 90 10.97 -10.98 -27.07
CA LEU A 90 9.99 -10.25 -26.29
C LEU A 90 10.52 -8.84 -26.00
N HIS A 91 9.63 -7.87 -26.12
CA HIS A 91 9.90 -6.47 -25.80
C HIS A 91 8.81 -5.94 -24.93
N THR A 92 9.16 -5.10 -23.93
CA THR A 92 8.21 -4.37 -23.09
C THR A 92 8.47 -2.89 -23.19
N ASP A 93 7.41 -2.10 -23.11
CA ASP A 93 7.48 -0.65 -22.97
C ASP A 93 7.79 -0.34 -21.48
N ARG A 94 9.06 -0.07 -21.16
CA ARG A 94 9.56 0.04 -19.78
C ARG A 94 9.35 1.42 -19.18
N ASP A 95 9.37 2.45 -20.03
CA ASP A 95 9.16 3.82 -19.63
C ASP A 95 7.75 4.32 -19.94
N ARG A 96 6.93 3.44 -20.54
CA ARG A 96 5.52 3.68 -20.85
C ARG A 96 5.29 4.93 -21.72
N ASP A 97 6.16 5.14 -22.69
CA ASP A 97 5.99 6.20 -23.67
C ASP A 97 5.16 5.78 -24.89
N GLY A 98 4.68 4.54 -24.91
CA GLY A 98 3.94 3.92 -26.00
C GLY A 98 4.84 3.36 -27.10
N VAL A 99 6.15 3.48 -26.96
CA VAL A 99 7.16 2.93 -27.87
C VAL A 99 7.96 1.87 -27.12
N LEU A 100 8.17 0.74 -27.74
CA LEU A 100 8.97 -0.32 -27.14
C LEU A 100 10.44 0.07 -27.12
N ASP A 101 11.07 -0.13 -25.99
CA ASP A 101 12.49 0.15 -25.81
C ASP A 101 13.37 -0.54 -26.84
N ALA A 102 14.33 0.20 -27.38
CA ALA A 102 15.20 -0.25 -28.46
C ALA A 102 16.00 -1.51 -28.10
N ALA A 103 16.32 -2.30 -29.13
CA ALA A 103 17.12 -3.50 -29.03
C ALA A 103 18.45 -3.27 -28.29
N GLY A 104 18.77 -4.11 -27.38
CA GLY A 104 19.94 -4.05 -26.47
C GLY A 104 19.57 -4.48 -25.07
N ASN A 105 18.32 -4.58 -24.80
CA ASN A 105 17.73 -4.93 -23.53
C ASN A 105 17.40 -6.42 -23.48
N ILE A 106 18.43 -7.24 -23.57
CA ILE A 106 18.27 -8.69 -23.42
C ILE A 106 18.09 -8.99 -21.96
N ASN A 107 16.92 -9.49 -21.60
CA ASN A 107 16.72 -10.07 -20.30
C ASN A 107 17.52 -11.36 -20.17
N GLN A 108 18.57 -11.30 -19.39
CA GLN A 108 19.28 -12.51 -18.99
C GLN A 108 18.44 -13.25 -17.97
N ILE A 109 18.33 -14.55 -18.12
CA ILE A 109 17.64 -15.46 -17.20
C ILE A 109 18.31 -15.53 -15.82
N SER A 110 19.45 -14.89 -15.65
CA SER A 110 20.12 -14.82 -14.34
C SER A 110 19.33 -13.93 -13.38
N PRO A 111 18.87 -14.45 -12.25
CA PRO A 111 18.08 -13.70 -11.29
C PRO A 111 18.81 -12.51 -10.66
N GLN A 112 20.13 -12.45 -10.77
CA GLN A 112 20.96 -11.58 -9.93
C GLN A 112 21.37 -10.23 -10.54
N THR A 113 20.97 -9.92 -11.78
CA THR A 113 21.50 -8.74 -12.49
C THR A 113 20.44 -7.93 -13.25
N VAL A 114 19.16 -8.09 -12.95
CA VAL A 114 18.07 -7.37 -13.66
C VAL A 114 17.53 -6.25 -12.79
N THR A 115 17.82 -5.00 -13.17
CA THR A 115 17.17 -3.82 -12.64
C THR A 115 15.87 -3.55 -13.39
N PHE A 116 14.90 -2.87 -12.76
CA PHE A 116 13.62 -2.51 -13.36
C PHE A 116 13.61 -1.02 -13.78
N GLY A 117 12.72 -0.68 -14.71
CA GLY A 117 12.52 0.68 -15.19
C GLY A 117 13.41 1.08 -16.38
N ILE A 118 13.49 2.38 -16.68
CA ILE A 118 14.04 2.96 -17.91
C ILE A 118 15.48 2.51 -18.21
N ALA A 119 16.34 2.47 -17.20
CA ALA A 119 17.74 2.04 -17.36
C ALA A 119 17.92 0.53 -17.13
N GLY A 120 16.85 -0.19 -16.80
CA GLY A 120 16.91 -1.57 -16.37
C GLY A 120 16.50 -2.56 -17.45
N ARG A 121 16.48 -3.84 -17.07
CA ARG A 121 16.19 -4.97 -17.94
C ARG A 121 14.87 -5.65 -17.62
N GLY A 122 13.99 -5.00 -16.87
CA GLY A 122 12.66 -5.50 -16.51
C GLY A 122 11.61 -4.41 -16.53
N ALA A 123 10.37 -4.78 -16.82
CA ALA A 123 9.24 -3.86 -16.87
C ALA A 123 8.51 -3.78 -15.54
N ILE A 124 8.06 -2.59 -15.19
CA ILE A 124 7.18 -2.35 -14.06
C ILE A 124 5.75 -2.28 -14.59
N ILE A 125 4.91 -3.16 -14.06
CA ILE A 125 3.53 -3.31 -14.51
C ILE A 125 2.62 -2.66 -13.46
N PRO A 126 1.83 -1.63 -13.80
CA PRO A 126 0.85 -1.05 -12.88
C PRO A 126 -0.17 -2.08 -12.44
N VAL A 127 -0.65 -1.93 -11.21
CA VAL A 127 -1.80 -2.72 -10.73
C VAL A 127 -3.08 -2.02 -11.18
N ASN A 128 -3.90 -2.71 -11.96
CA ASN A 128 -5.14 -2.17 -12.53
C ASN A 128 -6.29 -2.18 -11.53
N CYS A 129 -6.13 -1.45 -10.42
CA CYS A 129 -7.04 -1.46 -9.28
C CYS A 129 -8.07 -0.31 -9.27
N ASN A 130 -8.18 0.47 -10.33
CA ASN A 130 -9.20 1.52 -10.54
C ASN A 130 -10.46 0.96 -11.23
N ARG A 131 -11.31 1.84 -11.70
CA ARG A 131 -12.49 1.50 -12.49
C ARG A 131 -12.72 2.55 -13.55
N ASP A 132 -12.48 2.20 -14.79
CA ASP A 132 -12.79 3.04 -15.94
C ASP A 132 -13.45 2.23 -17.06
N GLY A 133 -13.78 2.88 -18.16
CA GLY A 133 -14.34 2.24 -19.33
C GLY A 133 -15.85 2.22 -19.46
N ASN A 134 -16.28 1.91 -20.66
CA ASN A 134 -17.69 1.93 -21.06
C ASN A 134 -18.50 0.76 -20.46
N ASN A 135 -17.82 -0.30 -20.04
CA ASN A 135 -18.40 -1.49 -19.46
C ASN A 135 -18.14 -1.62 -17.96
N ALA A 136 -17.71 -0.52 -17.31
CA ALA A 136 -17.42 -0.50 -15.89
C ALA A 136 -18.60 -1.03 -15.06
N VAL A 137 -18.40 -2.19 -14.45
CA VAL A 137 -19.40 -2.81 -13.59
C VAL A 137 -19.29 -2.17 -12.20
N VAL A 138 -20.38 -1.56 -11.75
CA VAL A 138 -20.44 -0.97 -10.41
C VAL A 138 -20.07 -2.03 -9.37
N GLY A 139 -19.10 -1.69 -8.51
CA GLY A 139 -18.62 -2.59 -7.48
C GLY A 139 -17.41 -3.45 -7.86
N ARG A 140 -16.88 -3.32 -9.07
CA ARG A 140 -15.65 -3.98 -9.52
C ARG A 140 -14.53 -2.99 -9.77
N THR A 141 -13.31 -3.48 -9.73
CA THR A 141 -12.09 -2.85 -10.23
C THR A 141 -11.68 -3.52 -11.54
N ASP A 142 -10.95 -2.83 -12.41
CA ASP A 142 -10.62 -3.33 -13.75
C ASP A 142 -9.77 -4.59 -13.73
N ASN A 143 -8.93 -4.78 -12.70
CA ASN A 143 -8.19 -6.02 -12.48
C ASN A 143 -9.08 -7.25 -12.16
N GLN A 144 -10.38 -7.10 -12.11
CA GLN A 144 -11.36 -8.20 -11.98
C GLN A 144 -12.00 -8.58 -13.30
N ASP A 145 -11.72 -7.87 -14.38
CA ASP A 145 -12.20 -8.16 -15.72
C ASP A 145 -11.18 -9.00 -16.51
N ARG A 146 -11.64 -9.58 -17.62
CA ARG A 146 -10.84 -10.46 -18.46
C ARG A 146 -10.55 -9.86 -19.83
N ASP A 147 -10.84 -8.61 -20.00
CA ASP A 147 -10.66 -7.84 -21.23
C ASP A 147 -10.16 -6.44 -20.93
N ILE A 148 -9.41 -5.88 -21.85
CA ILE A 148 -9.03 -4.48 -21.80
C ILE A 148 -10.26 -3.66 -22.17
N ASN A 149 -10.70 -2.77 -21.29
CA ASN A 149 -11.81 -1.88 -21.53
C ASN A 149 -11.49 -0.45 -21.04
N GLY A 150 -11.99 0.53 -21.76
CA GLY A 150 -11.76 1.93 -21.44
C GLY A 150 -10.43 2.51 -21.92
N ASN A 151 -10.39 3.83 -21.99
CA ASN A 151 -9.23 4.53 -22.51
C ASN A 151 -8.08 4.65 -21.51
N ASN A 152 -8.36 4.53 -20.21
CA ASN A 152 -7.36 4.67 -19.17
C ASN A 152 -6.61 3.39 -18.86
N ASP A 153 -7.19 2.21 -19.14
CA ASP A 153 -6.48 0.95 -18.99
C ASP A 153 -5.15 0.94 -19.72
N LEU A 154 -5.15 1.45 -20.95
CA LEU A 154 -3.93 1.56 -21.76
C LEU A 154 -2.91 2.56 -21.23
N VAL A 155 -3.32 3.49 -20.35
CA VAL A 155 -2.45 4.52 -19.78
C VAL A 155 -2.00 4.16 -18.37
N THR A 156 -2.92 3.69 -17.52
CA THR A 156 -2.69 3.54 -16.08
C THR A 156 -2.77 2.10 -15.58
N GLY A 157 -3.28 1.16 -16.38
CA GLY A 157 -3.51 -0.23 -16.00
C GLY A 157 -2.68 -1.24 -16.78
N VAL A 158 -2.61 -1.09 -18.10
CA VAL A 158 -2.02 -2.08 -19.02
C VAL A 158 -0.70 -1.58 -19.57
N ALA A 159 0.33 -2.42 -19.49
CA ALA A 159 1.61 -2.20 -20.16
C ALA A 159 1.63 -2.95 -21.49
N ARG A 160 2.49 -2.51 -22.42
CA ARG A 160 2.66 -3.15 -23.73
C ARG A 160 3.75 -4.21 -23.67
N LEU A 161 3.44 -5.38 -24.24
CA LEU A 161 4.37 -6.46 -24.53
C LEU A 161 4.32 -6.73 -26.04
N GLU A 162 5.46 -6.95 -26.68
CA GLU A 162 5.49 -7.26 -28.11
C GLU A 162 6.38 -8.45 -28.41
N ILE A 163 5.92 -9.36 -29.25
CA ILE A 163 6.72 -10.40 -29.86
C ILE A 163 7.16 -9.91 -31.23
N ARG A 164 8.47 -9.87 -31.45
CA ARG A 164 9.07 -9.48 -32.74
C ARG A 164 9.80 -10.66 -33.39
N GLN A 165 9.61 -10.78 -34.70
CA GLN A 165 10.39 -11.69 -35.52
C GLN A 165 11.60 -10.95 -36.14
N THR A 166 12.77 -11.53 -36.04
CA THR A 166 13.97 -11.08 -36.74
C THR A 166 14.47 -12.19 -37.62
N ILE A 167 14.58 -11.92 -38.91
CA ILE A 167 15.12 -12.84 -39.92
C ILE A 167 16.49 -12.33 -40.32
N VAL A 168 17.53 -13.14 -40.08
CA VAL A 168 18.89 -12.87 -40.57
C VAL A 168 19.10 -13.63 -41.86
N ALA A 169 19.15 -12.89 -42.96
CA ALA A 169 19.37 -13.48 -44.28
C ALA A 169 20.74 -14.22 -44.34
N PRO A 170 20.85 -15.27 -45.09
CA PRO A 170 22.13 -15.91 -45.32
C PRO A 170 23.11 -14.95 -46.00
N VAL A 171 24.42 -15.27 -45.91
CA VAL A 171 25.49 -14.49 -46.56
C VAL A 171 25.26 -14.33 -48.09
N ALA A 172 24.52 -15.29 -48.71
CA ALA A 172 24.09 -15.22 -50.10
C ALA A 172 22.75 -15.96 -50.26
N GLY A 173 21.81 -15.29 -50.92
CA GLY A 173 20.48 -15.82 -51.21
C GLY A 173 19.34 -15.23 -50.38
N PRO A 174 18.08 -15.48 -50.76
CA PRO A 174 16.90 -15.01 -50.02
C PRO A 174 16.76 -15.71 -48.68
N ALA A 175 16.19 -15.01 -47.68
CA ALA A 175 15.81 -15.61 -46.42
C ALA A 175 14.74 -16.72 -46.61
N ALA A 176 14.93 -17.82 -45.93
CA ALA A 176 13.93 -18.89 -45.91
C ALA A 176 12.72 -18.48 -45.05
N PRO A 177 11.47 -18.78 -45.44
CA PRO A 177 10.31 -18.54 -44.58
C PRO A 177 10.34 -19.46 -43.35
N VAL A 178 9.63 -19.07 -42.30
CA VAL A 178 9.39 -19.98 -41.17
C VAL A 178 8.69 -21.25 -41.66
N PRO A 179 9.17 -22.42 -41.28
CA PRO A 179 8.54 -23.66 -41.70
C PRO A 179 7.06 -23.75 -41.31
N VAL A 180 6.24 -24.28 -42.21
CA VAL A 180 4.79 -24.45 -41.97
C VAL A 180 4.57 -25.38 -40.77
N GLY A 181 3.63 -25.01 -39.90
CA GLY A 181 3.23 -25.82 -38.75
C GLY A 181 4.04 -25.49 -37.45
N TRP A 182 5.05 -24.65 -37.52
CA TRP A 182 5.74 -24.16 -36.31
C TRP A 182 4.88 -23.17 -35.57
N GLY A 183 4.89 -23.24 -34.25
CA GLY A 183 4.17 -22.35 -33.34
C GLY A 183 5.07 -21.72 -32.30
N LEU A 184 4.53 -20.74 -31.64
CA LEU A 184 5.14 -20.12 -30.45
C LEU A 184 4.31 -20.49 -29.23
N LYS A 185 4.98 -20.59 -28.09
CA LYS A 185 4.32 -20.70 -26.78
C LYS A 185 4.82 -19.59 -25.88
N LEU A 186 3.89 -18.83 -25.35
CA LEU A 186 4.14 -17.81 -24.34
C LEU A 186 3.80 -18.39 -22.96
N TRP A 187 4.71 -18.25 -21.99
CA TRP A 187 4.54 -18.74 -20.64
C TRP A 187 4.74 -17.61 -19.63
N LEU A 188 3.92 -17.61 -18.61
CA LEU A 188 4.14 -16.84 -17.41
C LEU A 188 4.77 -17.77 -16.36
N GLY A 189 6.10 -17.66 -16.20
CA GLY A 189 6.89 -18.51 -15.31
C GLY A 189 8.30 -18.75 -15.84
N LYS A 190 9.15 -19.38 -15.03
CA LYS A 190 10.51 -19.78 -15.44
C LYS A 190 10.45 -20.91 -16.47
N ALA A 191 11.44 -20.95 -17.35
CA ALA A 191 11.60 -21.99 -18.37
C ALA A 191 11.24 -23.38 -17.83
N ARG A 192 10.17 -23.97 -18.34
CA ARG A 192 9.61 -25.30 -18.02
C ARG A 192 9.04 -25.49 -16.60
N ASN A 193 9.01 -24.45 -15.77
CA ASN A 193 8.33 -24.49 -14.48
C ASN A 193 7.26 -23.43 -14.47
N THR A 194 6.00 -23.85 -14.43
CA THR A 194 4.87 -22.96 -14.22
C THR A 194 4.98 -22.30 -12.86
N ASP A 195 4.78 -21.00 -12.81
CA ASP A 195 4.69 -20.25 -11.57
C ASP A 195 3.24 -19.83 -11.34
N ALA A 196 2.50 -20.69 -10.64
CA ALA A 196 1.10 -20.44 -10.32
C ALA A 196 0.90 -19.14 -9.51
N ALA A 197 1.91 -18.72 -8.74
CA ALA A 197 1.85 -17.46 -8.03
C ALA A 197 1.92 -16.28 -9.01
N ALA A 198 2.83 -16.31 -10.00
CA ALA A 198 2.92 -15.28 -11.04
C ALA A 198 1.62 -15.20 -11.86
N ARG A 199 1.04 -16.33 -12.25
CA ARG A 199 -0.25 -16.38 -12.95
C ARG A 199 -1.37 -15.68 -12.20
N ASN A 200 -1.42 -15.82 -10.88
CA ASN A 200 -2.43 -15.19 -10.05
C ASN A 200 -2.20 -13.67 -9.84
N HIS A 201 -1.07 -13.14 -10.32
CA HIS A 201 -0.68 -11.75 -10.12
C HIS A 201 -0.55 -10.95 -11.41
N PHE A 202 -0.46 -11.61 -12.55
CA PHE A 202 -0.36 -10.95 -13.85
C PHE A 202 -1.34 -11.58 -14.86
N ARG A 203 -1.77 -10.75 -15.79
CA ARG A 203 -2.63 -11.15 -16.91
C ARG A 203 -2.03 -10.66 -18.22
N ILE A 204 -2.09 -11.50 -19.27
CA ILE A 204 -1.68 -11.15 -20.62
C ILE A 204 -2.90 -11.27 -21.54
N PHE A 205 -3.10 -10.25 -22.36
CA PHE A 205 -4.21 -10.13 -23.31
C PHE A 205 -3.73 -10.38 -24.74
N ASP A 206 -4.61 -10.89 -25.61
CA ASP A 206 -4.33 -11.17 -27.03
C ASP A 206 -4.21 -9.90 -27.90
N GLY A 207 -3.85 -8.79 -27.33
CA GLY A 207 -3.62 -7.49 -27.95
C GLY A 207 -3.39 -6.44 -26.88
N ASP A 208 -3.06 -5.23 -27.30
CA ASP A 208 -2.85 -4.05 -26.46
C ASP A 208 -3.94 -2.98 -26.68
N ALA A 209 -5.08 -3.35 -27.24
CA ALA A 209 -6.19 -2.46 -27.55
C ALA A 209 -7.47 -2.88 -26.81
N ASN A 210 -8.44 -1.97 -26.76
CA ASN A 210 -9.77 -2.27 -26.21
C ASN A 210 -10.39 -3.53 -26.84
N ASN A 211 -11.08 -4.32 -26.03
CA ASN A 211 -11.68 -5.62 -26.32
C ASN A 211 -10.66 -6.75 -26.54
N SER A 212 -9.37 -6.56 -26.25
CA SER A 212 -8.43 -7.66 -26.16
C SER A 212 -8.76 -8.52 -24.95
N VAL A 213 -8.78 -9.85 -25.11
CA VAL A 213 -9.20 -10.79 -24.06
C VAL A 213 -7.99 -11.51 -23.44
N GLU A 214 -8.15 -11.94 -22.20
CA GLU A 214 -7.13 -12.68 -21.46
C GLU A 214 -6.78 -14.00 -22.17
N ILE A 215 -5.50 -14.22 -22.40
CA ILE A 215 -4.94 -15.49 -22.89
C ILE A 215 -4.08 -16.21 -21.86
N ILE A 216 -3.49 -15.48 -20.90
CA ILE A 216 -2.76 -15.99 -19.74
C ILE A 216 -3.19 -15.20 -18.53
N GLY A 217 -3.52 -15.88 -17.43
CA GLY A 217 -3.92 -15.18 -16.20
C GLY A 217 -4.67 -16.06 -15.21
N PRO A 218 -5.24 -15.44 -14.16
CA PRO A 218 -5.92 -16.17 -13.08
C PRO A 218 -7.08 -17.06 -13.54
N GLU A 219 -7.81 -16.64 -14.57
CA GLU A 219 -9.02 -17.29 -15.05
C GLU A 219 -8.78 -18.19 -16.28
N THR A 220 -7.55 -18.22 -16.81
CA THR A 220 -7.18 -19.03 -17.97
C THR A 220 -6.09 -20.04 -17.63
N ALA A 221 -4.96 -19.96 -18.29
CA ALA A 221 -3.82 -20.84 -18.12
C ALA A 221 -2.56 -20.02 -17.83
N ASP A 222 -1.48 -20.69 -17.49
CA ASP A 222 -0.16 -20.09 -17.34
C ASP A 222 0.63 -20.09 -18.66
N GLU A 223 0.04 -20.62 -19.74
CA GLU A 223 0.63 -20.65 -21.07
C GLU A 223 -0.41 -20.42 -22.17
N ALA A 224 0.02 -19.83 -23.29
CA ALA A 224 -0.77 -19.65 -24.49
C ALA A 224 0.02 -20.07 -25.73
N ASN A 225 -0.69 -20.77 -26.67
CA ASN A 225 -0.15 -21.08 -27.98
C ASN A 225 -0.42 -19.92 -28.94
N ILE A 226 0.61 -19.49 -29.66
CA ILE A 226 0.58 -18.39 -30.60
C ILE A 226 1.07 -18.91 -31.96
N THR A 227 0.35 -18.62 -33.02
CA THR A 227 0.80 -19.01 -34.36
C THR A 227 1.85 -18.05 -34.88
N THR A 228 2.89 -18.52 -35.50
CA THR A 228 3.92 -17.67 -36.14
C THR A 228 3.32 -16.73 -37.18
N ALA A 229 2.28 -17.20 -37.87
CA ALA A 229 1.53 -16.38 -38.85
C ALA A 229 0.80 -15.20 -38.20
N SER A 230 0.29 -15.36 -36.96
CA SER A 230 -0.40 -14.27 -36.26
C SER A 230 0.58 -13.19 -35.77
N VAL A 231 1.84 -13.54 -35.57
CA VAL A 231 2.88 -12.56 -35.16
C VAL A 231 3.32 -11.71 -36.37
N GLY A 232 3.45 -12.31 -37.57
CA GLY A 232 4.04 -11.61 -38.70
C GLY A 232 5.42 -11.09 -38.38
N ALA A 233 5.69 -9.79 -38.64
CA ALA A 233 6.92 -9.12 -38.24
C ALA A 233 6.93 -8.75 -36.75
N ALA A 234 5.77 -8.36 -36.21
CA ALA A 234 5.58 -8.03 -34.81
C ALA A 234 4.12 -8.15 -34.41
N LYS A 235 3.85 -8.56 -33.17
CA LYS A 235 2.49 -8.55 -32.58
C LYS A 235 2.55 -8.02 -31.16
N ALA A 236 1.70 -7.05 -30.86
CA ALA A 236 1.54 -6.47 -29.53
C ALA A 236 0.53 -7.26 -28.68
N TYR A 237 0.77 -7.26 -27.39
CA TYR A 237 -0.05 -7.84 -26.34
C TYR A 237 -0.14 -6.85 -25.19
N GLY A 238 -1.26 -6.82 -24.49
CA GLY A 238 -1.39 -6.11 -23.22
C GLY A 238 -0.93 -6.98 -22.06
N ILE A 239 -0.36 -6.35 -21.05
CA ILE A 239 -0.04 -7.00 -19.78
C ILE A 239 -0.43 -6.10 -18.64
N GLU A 240 -1.13 -6.64 -17.63
CA GLU A 240 -1.44 -5.94 -16.38
C GLU A 240 -0.99 -6.72 -15.16
N ALA A 241 -0.78 -6.02 -14.06
CA ALA A 241 -0.70 -6.62 -12.75
C ALA A 241 -2.09 -6.64 -12.12
N VAL A 242 -2.53 -7.83 -11.75
CA VAL A 242 -3.83 -8.06 -11.11
C VAL A 242 -3.77 -7.71 -9.62
N ARG A 243 -2.58 -7.81 -9.01
CA ARG A 243 -2.36 -7.60 -7.57
C ARG A 243 -1.01 -6.98 -7.30
N PHE A 244 -0.96 -6.20 -6.22
CA PHE A 244 0.31 -5.82 -5.60
C PHE A 244 1.01 -7.05 -5.00
N ALA A 245 2.32 -6.92 -4.75
CA ALA A 245 3.03 -7.90 -3.95
C ALA A 245 2.33 -8.10 -2.59
N GLY A 246 2.36 -9.31 -2.06
CA GLY A 246 1.67 -9.64 -0.83
C GLY A 246 1.82 -11.11 -0.47
N ARG A 247 0.88 -11.62 0.32
CA ARG A 247 0.83 -13.01 0.74
C ARG A 247 0.93 -13.95 -0.46
N ASN A 248 1.78 -14.95 -0.37
CA ASN A 248 2.06 -15.96 -1.40
C ASN A 248 2.79 -15.44 -2.65
N PHE A 249 3.08 -14.15 -2.74
CA PHE A 249 3.84 -13.55 -3.84
C PHE A 249 4.63 -12.31 -3.38
N ALA A 250 5.49 -12.49 -2.38
CA ALA A 250 6.18 -11.40 -1.70
C ALA A 250 7.12 -10.60 -2.62
N SER A 251 7.73 -11.23 -3.62
CA SER A 251 8.60 -10.52 -4.58
C SER A 251 7.83 -9.56 -5.50
N GLY A 252 6.57 -9.86 -5.81
CA GLY A 252 5.81 -9.16 -6.84
C GLY A 252 6.39 -9.32 -8.25
N GLN A 253 7.34 -10.25 -8.47
CA GLN A 253 8.08 -10.42 -9.71
C GLN A 253 7.62 -11.64 -10.48
N GLY A 254 7.56 -11.53 -11.81
CA GLY A 254 7.29 -12.63 -12.73
C GLY A 254 8.30 -12.69 -13.87
N ILE A 255 8.24 -13.78 -14.62
CA ILE A 255 9.01 -13.97 -15.84
C ILE A 255 8.06 -14.39 -16.94
N ILE A 256 8.07 -13.67 -18.06
CA ILE A 256 7.38 -14.07 -19.27
C ILE A 256 8.42 -14.75 -20.17
N SER A 257 8.17 -16.00 -20.56
CA SER A 257 9.08 -16.79 -21.39
C SER A 257 8.44 -17.12 -22.75
N LEU A 258 9.21 -16.99 -23.80
CA LEU A 258 8.84 -17.33 -25.17
C LEU A 258 9.55 -18.59 -25.62
N PHE A 259 8.80 -19.54 -26.17
CA PHE A 259 9.30 -20.78 -26.73
C PHE A 259 8.84 -20.95 -28.17
N ILE A 260 9.64 -21.63 -28.97
CA ILE A 260 9.19 -22.14 -30.25
C ILE A 260 8.83 -23.63 -30.12
N ILE A 261 7.73 -24.02 -30.75
CA ILE A 261 7.22 -25.38 -30.75
C ILE A 261 7.35 -25.92 -32.18
N GLN A 262 8.00 -27.06 -32.32
CA GLN A 262 8.03 -27.81 -33.58
C GLN A 262 6.70 -28.53 -33.80
N PRO A 263 6.21 -28.63 -35.06
CA PRO A 263 5.11 -29.54 -35.37
C PRO A 263 5.52 -30.97 -34.99
N GLU A 264 4.66 -31.68 -34.32
CA GLU A 264 4.94 -33.05 -33.89
C GLU A 264 5.26 -33.97 -35.10
N VAL A 265 6.45 -34.51 -35.08
CA VAL A 265 6.72 -35.83 -35.65
C VAL A 265 6.74 -36.78 -34.45
N THR A 266 5.56 -37.32 -34.11
CA THR A 266 5.33 -38.34 -33.07
C THR A 266 5.79 -37.97 -31.62
N GLY A 267 4.87 -37.42 -30.84
CA GLY A 267 4.72 -37.79 -29.43
C GLY A 267 5.49 -37.00 -28.36
N ALA A 268 6.25 -35.96 -28.66
CA ALA A 268 6.86 -35.13 -27.63
C ALA A 268 6.97 -33.68 -28.06
N ASN A 269 6.08 -32.85 -27.52
CA ASN A 269 6.21 -31.39 -27.51
C ASN A 269 7.50 -31.00 -26.75
N ASN A 270 8.60 -30.79 -27.45
CA ASN A 270 9.82 -30.26 -26.88
C ASN A 270 9.95 -28.78 -27.26
N PRO A 271 9.39 -27.86 -26.47
CA PRO A 271 9.54 -26.44 -26.75
C PRO A 271 11.00 -26.03 -26.61
N THR A 272 11.52 -25.31 -27.60
CA THR A 272 12.85 -24.71 -27.54
C THR A 272 12.71 -23.30 -26.99
N TYR A 273 13.38 -23.06 -25.88
CA TYR A 273 13.42 -21.75 -25.25
C TYR A 273 14.09 -20.72 -26.18
N MET A 274 13.43 -19.56 -26.31
CA MET A 274 13.91 -18.47 -27.14
C MET A 274 14.30 -17.23 -26.34
N TYR A 275 13.42 -16.76 -25.47
CA TYR A 275 13.58 -15.47 -24.80
C TYR A 275 12.78 -15.39 -23.51
N ALA A 276 13.18 -14.49 -22.60
CA ALA A 276 12.40 -14.16 -21.41
C ALA A 276 12.48 -12.67 -21.09
N GLU A 277 11.39 -12.16 -20.55
CA GLU A 277 11.26 -10.81 -20.04
C GLU A 277 10.88 -10.86 -18.57
N ARG A 278 11.51 -10.03 -17.72
CA ARG A 278 11.15 -9.88 -16.32
C ARG A 278 10.16 -8.76 -16.15
N ILE A 279 9.21 -9.01 -15.25
CA ILE A 279 8.18 -8.05 -14.88
C ILE A 279 8.07 -7.97 -13.37
N VAL A 280 7.65 -6.83 -12.88
CA VAL A 280 7.35 -6.62 -11.46
C VAL A 280 6.08 -5.77 -11.33
N ALA A 281 5.20 -6.15 -10.41
CA ALA A 281 4.05 -5.32 -10.07
C ALA A 281 4.52 -4.02 -9.40
N ALA A 282 3.95 -2.90 -9.82
CA ALA A 282 4.17 -1.61 -9.16
C ALA A 282 3.85 -1.72 -7.66
N ARG A 283 4.54 -0.95 -6.83
CA ARG A 283 4.41 -1.01 -5.37
C ARG A 283 3.31 -0.08 -4.88
N TRP A 284 2.61 -0.51 -3.84
CA TRP A 284 1.74 0.36 -3.07
C TRP A 284 2.56 1.10 -2.01
N ILE A 285 2.28 2.39 -1.83
CA ILE A 285 2.95 3.28 -0.89
C ILE A 285 1.86 4.00 -0.10
N GLY A 286 1.85 3.84 1.21
CA GLY A 286 0.93 4.54 2.09
C GLY A 286 1.25 6.03 2.17
N ASN A 287 0.23 6.86 2.25
CA ASN A 287 0.36 8.31 2.33
C ASN A 287 0.69 8.78 3.74
N HIS A 288 1.44 9.87 3.84
CA HIS A 288 1.79 10.51 5.10
C HIS A 288 1.35 12.00 5.11
N HIS A 289 1.27 12.59 6.28
CA HIS A 289 0.69 13.92 6.50
C HIS A 289 1.47 15.09 5.86
N ARG A 290 2.66 14.85 5.31
CA ARG A 290 3.39 15.89 4.56
C ARG A 290 3.03 15.94 3.08
N GLN A 291 2.26 14.98 2.57
CA GLN A 291 1.76 15.03 1.21
C GLN A 291 0.56 15.98 1.14
N THR A 292 0.47 16.73 0.07
CA THR A 292 -0.63 17.68 -0.16
C THR A 292 -1.96 16.93 -0.23
N VAL A 293 -2.93 17.38 0.55
CA VAL A 293 -4.32 16.89 0.48
C VAL A 293 -4.95 17.41 -0.81
N SER A 294 -5.57 16.53 -1.55
CA SER A 294 -6.35 16.86 -2.75
C SER A 294 -7.86 16.71 -2.53
N ARG A 295 -8.26 15.94 -1.54
CA ARG A 295 -9.67 15.72 -1.17
C ARG A 295 -9.78 15.17 0.26
N ILE A 296 -10.83 15.58 0.97
CA ILE A 296 -11.24 14.99 2.23
C ILE A 296 -12.59 14.30 2.07
N TYR A 297 -12.75 13.16 2.71
CA TYR A 297 -13.99 12.39 2.75
C TYR A 297 -14.55 12.37 4.18
N VAL A 298 -15.85 12.63 4.29
CA VAL A 298 -16.61 12.61 5.55
C VAL A 298 -17.89 11.83 5.31
N VAL A 299 -18.35 11.09 6.30
CA VAL A 299 -19.63 10.37 6.20
C VAL A 299 -20.79 11.31 6.48
N ASP A 300 -21.84 11.24 5.66
CA ASP A 300 -23.13 11.86 5.96
C ASP A 300 -23.91 10.99 6.97
N ALA A 301 -23.68 11.25 8.25
CA ALA A 301 -24.20 10.48 9.37
C ALA A 301 -25.08 11.31 10.31
N ASN A 302 -25.84 12.27 9.77
CA ASN A 302 -26.62 13.27 10.51
C ASN A 302 -25.73 14.19 11.40
N ASN A 303 -24.53 14.48 10.96
CA ASN A 303 -23.53 15.30 11.61
C ASN A 303 -23.34 16.66 10.88
N ALA A 304 -24.45 17.31 10.51
CA ALA A 304 -24.43 18.52 9.70
C ALA A 304 -23.63 19.69 10.33
N ASN A 305 -23.67 19.81 11.66
CA ASN A 305 -22.91 20.83 12.37
C ASN A 305 -21.40 20.60 12.23
N PHE A 306 -20.94 19.37 12.38
CA PHE A 306 -19.54 18.98 12.16
C PHE A 306 -19.13 19.21 10.71
N GLN A 307 -19.96 18.79 9.73
CA GLN A 307 -19.69 19.00 8.32
C GLN A 307 -19.53 20.49 7.99
N ALA A 308 -20.39 21.34 8.53
CA ALA A 308 -20.31 22.78 8.36
C ALA A 308 -19.06 23.38 9.01
N ALA A 309 -18.76 22.97 10.24
CA ALA A 309 -17.58 23.42 10.99
C ALA A 309 -16.26 23.02 10.30
N LEU A 310 -16.19 21.82 9.73
CA LEU A 310 -15.05 21.33 8.95
C LEU A 310 -14.97 21.97 7.58
N GLY A 311 -16.09 22.24 6.92
CA GLY A 311 -16.15 22.77 5.57
C GLY A 311 -15.53 24.17 5.42
N VAL A 312 -15.65 25.01 6.44
CA VAL A 312 -15.09 26.38 6.42
C VAL A 312 -13.56 26.39 6.34
N PRO A 313 -12.83 25.73 7.25
CA PRO A 313 -11.37 25.69 7.14
C PRO A 313 -10.88 24.96 5.88
N VAL A 314 -11.54 23.88 5.46
CA VAL A 314 -11.19 23.13 4.24
C VAL A 314 -11.27 24.01 2.99
N ALA A 315 -12.31 24.83 2.87
CA ALA A 315 -12.47 25.75 1.74
C ALA A 315 -11.41 26.86 1.71
N ASN A 316 -10.77 27.15 2.84
CA ASN A 316 -9.76 28.20 3.00
C ASN A 316 -8.32 27.64 3.14
N GLU A 317 -8.10 26.39 2.79
CA GLU A 317 -6.75 25.78 2.75
C GLU A 317 -5.94 26.27 1.55
N ASN A 318 -4.63 26.19 1.68
CA ASN A 318 -3.70 26.55 0.61
C ASN A 318 -2.65 25.44 0.38
N PRO A 319 -2.70 24.71 -0.73
CA PRO A 319 -3.73 24.76 -1.78
C PRO A 319 -5.09 24.26 -1.29
N PRO A 320 -6.20 24.76 -1.87
CA PRO A 320 -7.55 24.33 -1.51
C PRO A 320 -7.84 22.91 -1.99
N TYR A 321 -8.75 22.22 -1.30
CA TYR A 321 -9.23 20.89 -1.70
C TYR A 321 -10.74 20.72 -1.42
N ALA A 322 -11.32 19.69 -2.01
CA ALA A 322 -12.74 19.43 -1.92
C ALA A 322 -13.09 18.56 -0.69
N LEU A 323 -14.17 18.96 0.01
CA LEU A 323 -14.86 18.09 0.96
C LEU A 323 -15.92 17.28 0.22
N THR A 324 -15.86 15.96 0.35
CA THR A 324 -16.80 15.04 -0.30
C THR A 324 -17.56 14.24 0.77
N LEU A 325 -18.88 14.26 0.68
CA LEU A 325 -19.72 13.47 1.57
C LEU A 325 -19.88 12.05 1.05
N ALA A 326 -19.60 11.10 1.90
CA ALA A 326 -19.88 9.69 1.67
C ALA A 326 -21.26 9.34 2.24
N THR A 327 -22.21 9.03 1.37
CA THR A 327 -23.52 8.59 1.79
C THR A 327 -23.55 7.07 1.89
N PRO A 328 -23.73 6.49 3.09
CA PRO A 328 -23.87 5.05 3.24
C PRO A 328 -25.04 4.55 2.40
N GLY A 329 -24.77 3.64 1.46
CA GLY A 329 -25.81 3.07 0.59
C GLY A 329 -26.82 2.23 1.37
N ALA A 330 -28.10 2.33 1.01
CA ALA A 330 -29.20 1.61 1.66
C ALA A 330 -29.26 0.11 1.31
N SER A 331 -28.56 -0.34 0.28
CA SER A 331 -28.62 -1.73 -0.20
C SER A 331 -27.31 -2.47 0.07
N ALA A 332 -27.43 -3.70 0.57
CA ALA A 332 -26.29 -4.60 0.64
C ALA A 332 -25.72 -4.84 -0.76
N LEU A 333 -24.41 -4.83 -0.89
CA LEU A 333 -23.74 -5.27 -2.11
C LEU A 333 -23.97 -6.77 -2.26
N THR A 334 -24.89 -7.14 -3.13
CA THR A 334 -25.27 -8.55 -3.32
C THR A 334 -24.29 -9.31 -4.23
N ASN A 335 -23.49 -8.63 -5.03
CA ASN A 335 -22.62 -9.27 -6.02
C ASN A 335 -21.35 -8.46 -6.31
N VAL A 336 -20.50 -8.21 -5.34
CA VAL A 336 -19.14 -7.74 -5.64
C VAL A 336 -18.24 -8.97 -5.80
N PRO A 337 -17.85 -9.33 -7.03
CA PRO A 337 -16.92 -10.42 -7.22
C PRO A 337 -15.56 -9.99 -6.70
N TYR A 338 -15.06 -10.71 -5.75
CA TYR A 338 -13.70 -10.59 -5.30
C TYR A 338 -12.81 -11.54 -6.10
N LEU A 339 -11.57 -11.15 -6.35
CA LEU A 339 -10.56 -11.94 -7.08
C LEU A 339 -10.36 -13.38 -6.58
N ASN A 340 -10.88 -13.71 -5.41
CA ASN A 340 -11.03 -15.09 -4.93
C ASN A 340 -12.51 -15.28 -4.61
N GLY A 341 -13.30 -15.70 -5.57
CA GLY A 341 -14.78 -15.83 -5.52
C GLY A 341 -15.40 -16.45 -4.26
N ASN A 342 -14.58 -17.05 -3.39
CA ASN A 342 -15.03 -17.68 -2.16
C ASN A 342 -14.98 -16.78 -0.91
N VAL A 343 -14.13 -15.76 -0.87
CA VAL A 343 -13.96 -14.93 0.34
C VAL A 343 -15.21 -14.08 0.60
N TRP A 344 -15.77 -13.48 -0.43
CA TRP A 344 -16.98 -12.67 -0.31
C TRP A 344 -18.22 -13.49 0.06
N GLN A 345 -18.39 -14.63 -0.57
CA GLN A 345 -19.49 -15.55 -0.24
C GLN A 345 -19.39 -16.07 1.18
N ASN A 346 -18.20 -16.30 1.71
CA ASN A 346 -18.00 -16.71 3.09
C ASN A 346 -18.37 -15.61 4.08
N PHE A 347 -18.15 -14.35 3.77
CA PHE A 347 -18.60 -13.22 4.60
C PHE A 347 -20.14 -13.06 4.57
N ILE A 348 -20.76 -13.23 3.41
CA ILE A 348 -22.23 -13.22 3.26
C ILE A 348 -22.83 -14.41 4.02
N ALA A 349 -22.32 -15.61 3.85
CA ALA A 349 -22.79 -16.83 4.52
C ALA A 349 -22.62 -16.77 6.06
N ALA A 350 -21.59 -16.09 6.55
CA ALA A 350 -21.39 -15.87 7.98
C ALA A 350 -22.32 -14.79 8.59
N GLY A 351 -23.22 -14.19 7.83
CA GLY A 351 -24.12 -13.12 8.27
C GLY A 351 -23.40 -11.81 8.61
N ARG A 352 -22.11 -11.72 8.34
CA ARG A 352 -21.27 -10.57 8.73
C ARG A 352 -21.50 -9.32 7.87
N LEU A 353 -22.06 -9.50 6.66
CA LEU A 353 -22.46 -8.43 5.74
C LEU A 353 -23.94 -8.08 5.85
N ALA A 354 -24.73 -8.93 6.47
CA ALA A 354 -26.18 -8.76 6.61
C ALA A 354 -26.58 -7.87 7.81
N ARG A 355 -25.66 -7.04 8.32
CA ARG A 355 -26.12 -5.98 9.22
C ARG A 355 -26.91 -4.97 8.42
N PRO A 356 -28.16 -4.68 8.82
CA PRO A 356 -29.01 -3.78 8.05
C PRO A 356 -28.32 -2.43 7.86
N ALA A 357 -28.66 -1.79 6.77
CA ALA A 357 -28.24 -0.46 6.36
C ALA A 357 -28.56 0.68 7.35
N VAL A 358 -28.93 0.36 8.54
CA VAL A 358 -29.16 1.32 9.63
C VAL A 358 -27.82 1.65 10.26
N SER A 359 -26.82 1.93 9.53
CA SER A 359 -25.72 2.34 10.28
C SER A 359 -25.35 3.77 9.94
N ARG A 360 -25.47 4.52 10.91
CA ARG A 360 -24.76 5.72 11.22
C ARG A 360 -23.25 5.42 11.40
N ASP A 361 -22.65 4.53 10.54
CA ASP A 361 -21.21 4.28 10.56
C ASP A 361 -20.53 5.54 10.07
N ARG A 362 -20.06 6.33 11.02
CA ARG A 362 -19.44 7.63 10.80
C ARG A 362 -17.92 7.54 10.63
N TRP A 363 -17.35 6.35 10.83
CA TRP A 363 -15.91 6.12 10.93
C TRP A 363 -15.26 5.92 9.55
N MET A 364 -15.09 7.02 8.82
CA MET A 364 -14.53 6.98 7.48
C MET A 364 -13.08 6.46 7.46
N ARG A 365 -12.28 6.86 8.45
CA ARG A 365 -10.87 6.45 8.59
C ARG A 365 -10.72 4.94 8.65
N ASP A 366 -11.62 4.28 9.35
CA ASP A 366 -11.48 2.87 9.66
C ASP A 366 -11.64 1.93 8.47
N THR A 367 -12.26 2.38 7.39
CA THR A 367 -12.64 1.54 6.27
C THR A 367 -11.58 1.40 5.19
N ILE A 368 -10.70 2.40 5.06
CA ILE A 368 -9.66 2.48 4.03
C ILE A 368 -8.43 3.20 4.58
N VAL A 369 -7.26 2.84 4.05
CA VAL A 369 -5.99 3.53 4.28
C VAL A 369 -5.56 4.19 2.98
N SER A 370 -5.28 5.49 3.04
CA SER A 370 -4.85 6.29 1.90
C SER A 370 -3.45 5.87 1.43
N GLY A 371 -3.29 5.72 0.12
CA GLY A 371 -2.03 5.36 -0.51
C GLY A 371 -2.04 5.64 -2.00
N HIS A 372 -0.93 5.33 -2.65
CA HIS A 372 -0.75 5.49 -4.08
C HIS A 372 0.24 4.45 -4.61
N SER A 373 0.31 4.36 -5.93
CA SER A 373 1.33 3.59 -6.64
C SER A 373 2.04 4.47 -7.63
N VAL A 374 3.33 4.26 -7.84
CA VAL A 374 4.15 5.02 -8.80
C VAL A 374 4.99 4.08 -9.65
N TRP A 375 5.18 4.45 -10.92
CA TRP A 375 5.99 3.72 -11.90
C TRP A 375 6.62 4.69 -12.91
N PRO A 376 7.58 4.24 -13.73
CA PRO A 376 8.18 5.08 -14.75
C PRO A 376 7.13 5.66 -15.71
N GLY A 377 7.35 6.89 -16.15
CA GLY A 377 6.60 7.55 -17.20
C GLY A 377 7.53 8.08 -18.27
N ASN A 378 6.97 8.59 -19.35
CA ASN A 378 7.70 9.05 -20.53
C ASN A 378 8.93 9.89 -20.19
N GLY A 379 10.08 9.51 -20.69
CA GLY A 379 11.37 10.12 -20.41
C GLY A 379 11.83 9.89 -18.96
N ALA A 380 12.21 10.96 -18.26
CA ALA A 380 12.56 10.90 -16.84
C ALA A 380 11.35 11.09 -15.90
N GLY A 381 10.14 11.06 -16.46
CA GLY A 381 8.90 11.28 -15.72
C GLY A 381 8.52 10.10 -14.82
N VAL A 382 7.60 10.37 -13.93
CA VAL A 382 6.98 9.38 -13.05
C VAL A 382 5.47 9.46 -13.25
N GLN A 383 4.85 8.32 -13.46
CA GLN A 383 3.39 8.16 -13.44
C GLN A 383 2.93 7.65 -12.08
N SER A 384 1.70 7.96 -11.72
CA SER A 384 1.14 7.55 -10.43
C SER A 384 -0.37 7.35 -10.53
N LYS A 385 -0.89 6.59 -9.57
CA LYS A 385 -2.33 6.37 -9.36
C LYS A 385 -2.60 6.39 -7.87
N ASP A 386 -3.65 7.11 -7.48
CA ASP A 386 -4.16 6.98 -6.12
C ASP A 386 -4.72 5.57 -5.90
N ALA A 387 -4.38 4.96 -4.80
CA ALA A 387 -4.80 3.61 -4.49
C ALA A 387 -5.05 3.46 -2.98
N PHE A 388 -6.32 3.33 -2.59
CA PHE A 388 -6.66 3.01 -1.22
C PHE A 388 -6.45 1.52 -0.93
N MET A 389 -5.92 1.22 0.24
CA MET A 389 -5.98 -0.13 0.79
C MET A 389 -7.29 -0.28 1.56
N LYS A 390 -8.14 -1.23 1.18
CA LYS A 390 -9.32 -1.61 1.94
C LYS A 390 -8.89 -2.37 3.20
N THR A 391 -9.34 -1.93 4.34
CA THR A 391 -9.09 -2.61 5.62
C THR A 391 -10.00 -3.83 5.79
N HIS A 392 -9.67 -4.71 6.73
CA HIS A 392 -10.50 -5.88 7.08
C HIS A 392 -11.74 -5.52 7.93
N ARG A 393 -12.01 -4.23 8.10
CA ARG A 393 -13.20 -3.76 8.77
C ARG A 393 -14.39 -3.72 7.82
N TRP A 394 -15.35 -4.63 8.04
CA TRP A 394 -16.54 -4.79 7.21
C TRP A 394 -17.77 -4.15 7.86
N ARG A 395 -18.14 -2.96 7.37
CA ARG A 395 -19.32 -2.17 7.82
C ARG A 395 -20.03 -1.54 6.62
N SER A 396 -21.09 -0.76 6.87
CA SER A 396 -21.97 -0.22 5.83
C SER A 396 -21.32 0.73 4.83
N LEU A 397 -20.21 1.39 5.17
CA LEU A 397 -19.48 2.29 4.26
C LEU A 397 -18.86 1.59 3.05
N GLN A 398 -18.78 0.27 3.04
CA GLN A 398 -18.25 -0.47 1.90
C GLN A 398 -19.03 -0.24 0.63
N ASN A 399 -20.38 -0.10 0.72
CA ASN A 399 -21.19 0.17 -0.45
C ASN A 399 -20.71 1.44 -1.16
N TRP A 400 -20.46 2.49 -0.40
CA TRP A 400 -19.96 3.74 -0.96
C TRP A 400 -18.56 3.58 -1.57
N ILE A 401 -17.64 2.84 -0.91
CA ILE A 401 -16.30 2.61 -1.41
C ILE A 401 -16.36 1.95 -2.80
N TYR A 402 -17.08 0.84 -2.93
CA TYR A 402 -17.13 0.09 -4.19
C TYR A 402 -18.02 0.74 -5.25
N GLN A 403 -19.03 1.49 -4.87
CA GLN A 403 -19.95 2.13 -5.82
C GLN A 403 -19.48 3.51 -6.27
N THR A 404 -18.85 4.28 -5.39
CA THR A 404 -18.63 5.71 -5.61
C THR A 404 -17.15 6.12 -5.55
N LEU A 405 -16.37 5.60 -4.59
CA LEU A 405 -14.99 6.01 -4.38
C LEU A 405 -14.11 5.54 -5.53
N ILE A 406 -14.23 4.28 -5.94
CA ILE A 406 -13.46 3.74 -7.05
C ILE A 406 -13.88 4.45 -8.34
N SER A 407 -12.91 4.98 -9.05
CA SER A 407 -13.11 5.76 -10.27
C SER A 407 -11.92 5.57 -11.20
N GLN A 408 -11.94 6.23 -12.33
CA GLN A 408 -10.85 6.27 -13.28
C GLN A 408 -9.49 6.62 -12.68
N ASN A 409 -9.45 7.50 -11.68
CA ASN A 409 -8.22 8.01 -11.07
C ASN A 409 -7.96 7.48 -9.66
N VAL A 410 -8.89 6.72 -9.09
CA VAL A 410 -8.81 6.22 -7.71
C VAL A 410 -9.02 4.71 -7.71
N GLY A 411 -7.95 4.01 -7.38
CA GLY A 411 -7.95 2.57 -7.21
C GLY A 411 -8.26 2.12 -5.78
N LEU A 412 -8.66 0.88 -5.67
CA LEU A 412 -8.86 0.18 -4.40
C LEU A 412 -8.17 -1.17 -4.43
N TYR A 413 -7.43 -1.47 -3.40
CA TYR A 413 -6.82 -2.78 -3.22
C TYR A 413 -7.21 -3.38 -1.87
N TYR A 414 -7.55 -4.65 -1.86
CA TYR A 414 -7.83 -5.41 -0.65
C TYR A 414 -6.80 -6.53 -0.47
N PRO A 415 -5.97 -6.50 0.59
CA PRO A 415 -5.10 -7.63 0.90
C PRO A 415 -5.95 -8.87 1.15
N ALA A 416 -5.69 -9.94 0.41
CA ALA A 416 -6.50 -11.16 0.50
C ALA A 416 -6.54 -11.68 1.95
N ALA A 417 -7.75 -11.74 2.50
CA ALA A 417 -7.98 -12.24 3.85
C ALA A 417 -7.70 -13.74 3.96
N GLY A 418 -7.09 -14.15 5.04
CA GLY A 418 -7.09 -15.56 5.45
C GLY A 418 -8.44 -15.97 6.04
N SER A 419 -8.68 -17.25 6.16
CA SER A 419 -9.94 -17.79 6.71
C SER A 419 -10.17 -17.46 8.20
N ALA A 420 -9.13 -16.98 8.89
CA ALA A 420 -9.15 -16.63 10.31
C ALA A 420 -9.27 -15.13 10.58
N ASP A 421 -9.34 -14.30 9.53
CA ASP A 421 -9.37 -12.85 9.65
C ASP A 421 -10.68 -12.41 10.31
N GLY A 422 -10.59 -12.06 11.58
CA GLY A 422 -11.71 -11.55 12.34
C GLY A 422 -11.96 -10.08 12.07
N ILE A 423 -13.21 -9.66 12.16
CA ILE A 423 -13.55 -8.24 12.23
C ILE A 423 -13.14 -7.79 13.63
N ASN A 424 -12.06 -7.06 13.75
CA ASN A 424 -11.63 -6.44 14.99
C ASN A 424 -11.18 -5.00 14.74
N ASP A 425 -11.16 -4.18 15.77
CA ASP A 425 -10.83 -2.77 15.64
C ASP A 425 -9.36 -2.54 15.26
N GLY A 426 -8.45 -3.46 15.57
CA GLY A 426 -7.05 -3.40 15.15
C GLY A 426 -6.84 -3.38 13.64
N ASN A 427 -7.81 -3.85 12.87
CA ASN A 427 -7.82 -3.80 11.41
C ASN A 427 -8.40 -2.51 10.84
N SER A 428 -8.73 -1.56 11.67
CA SER A 428 -9.25 -0.26 11.25
C SER A 428 -8.13 0.65 10.73
N GLY A 429 -8.47 1.53 9.79
CA GLY A 429 -7.49 2.45 9.21
C GLY A 429 -6.97 3.49 10.21
N GLY A 430 -7.71 3.80 11.29
CA GLY A 430 -7.22 4.63 12.40
C GLY A 430 -6.04 4.01 13.15
N ASN A 431 -5.94 2.67 13.12
CA ASN A 431 -4.81 1.94 13.68
C ASN A 431 -3.61 1.78 12.73
N ILE A 432 -3.69 2.27 11.50
CA ILE A 432 -2.64 2.14 10.49
C ILE A 432 -2.29 3.53 9.97
N ALA A 433 -1.06 3.96 10.20
CA ALA A 433 -0.60 5.27 9.76
C ALA A 433 0.83 5.20 9.20
N VAL A 434 1.29 6.30 8.59
CA VAL A 434 2.61 6.37 7.96
C VAL A 434 3.37 7.56 8.51
N THR A 435 4.62 7.34 8.94
CA THR A 435 5.49 8.45 9.31
C THR A 435 5.83 9.25 8.06
N PRO A 436 6.06 10.55 8.17
CA PRO A 436 6.84 11.24 7.13
C PRO A 436 8.18 10.54 6.89
N PRO A 437 8.91 10.90 5.83
CA PRO A 437 10.26 10.38 5.62
C PRO A 437 11.13 10.55 6.86
N VAL A 438 11.80 9.46 7.24
CA VAL A 438 12.67 9.36 8.42
C VAL A 438 13.99 8.68 8.05
N GLN A 439 14.96 8.80 8.93
CA GLN A 439 16.26 8.11 8.79
C GLN A 439 16.63 7.39 10.08
N LYS A 440 17.50 6.42 9.98
CA LYS A 440 18.12 5.74 11.12
C LYS A 440 19.62 5.66 10.96
N THR A 441 20.35 6.18 11.91
CA THR A 441 21.81 6.09 11.96
C THR A 441 22.24 5.08 13.02
N VAL A 442 22.99 4.06 12.60
CA VAL A 442 23.56 3.04 13.49
C VAL A 442 25.04 2.89 13.15
N ASN A 443 25.90 3.05 14.15
CA ASN A 443 27.36 2.94 14.00
C ASN A 443 27.93 3.79 12.84
N GLY A 444 27.35 5.00 12.64
CA GLY A 444 27.79 5.93 11.59
C GLY A 444 27.20 5.66 10.20
N ALA A 445 26.53 4.54 9.99
CA ALA A 445 25.80 4.25 8.74
C ALA A 445 24.35 4.74 8.85
N THR A 446 23.88 5.51 7.86
CA THR A 446 22.51 6.05 7.82
C THR A 446 21.66 5.35 6.78
N THR A 447 20.57 4.78 7.22
CA THR A 447 19.49 4.25 6.37
C THR A 447 18.40 5.30 6.24
N TYR A 448 17.99 5.58 5.01
CA TYR A 448 16.94 6.56 4.70
C TYR A 448 15.64 5.86 4.33
N TYR A 449 14.58 6.10 5.08
CA TYR A 449 13.22 5.66 4.76
C TYR A 449 12.49 6.80 4.03
N ARG A 450 12.72 6.89 2.73
CA ARG A 450 12.31 8.04 1.92
C ARG A 450 10.80 8.20 1.77
N TYR A 451 10.06 7.11 1.85
CA TYR A 451 8.60 7.09 1.83
C TYR A 451 8.00 7.07 3.25
N GLY A 452 8.81 7.25 4.27
CA GLY A 452 8.40 7.02 5.65
C GLY A 452 8.36 5.53 6.02
N ARG A 453 7.74 5.25 7.15
CA ARG A 453 7.51 3.87 7.65
C ARG A 453 6.06 3.74 8.08
N ILE A 454 5.44 2.63 7.75
CA ILE A 454 4.12 2.30 8.30
C ILE A 454 4.28 2.07 9.81
N TYR A 455 3.35 2.58 10.61
CA TYR A 455 3.25 2.19 12.02
C TYR A 455 1.81 1.85 12.36
N PHE A 456 1.66 0.86 13.23
CA PHE A 456 0.34 0.41 13.65
C PHE A 456 0.38 -0.10 15.10
N GLY A 457 -0.79 -0.06 15.74
CA GLY A 457 -0.98 -0.60 17.08
C GLY A 457 -1.12 -2.11 17.06
N ASN A 458 -0.48 -2.74 18.02
CA ASN A 458 -0.68 -4.15 18.33
C ASN A 458 -1.31 -4.27 19.72
N ASN A 459 -2.44 -4.90 19.75
CA ASN A 459 -3.24 -5.13 20.92
C ASN A 459 -3.52 -6.64 21.00
N VAL A 460 -3.50 -7.22 22.19
CA VAL A 460 -3.66 -8.66 22.36
C VAL A 460 -5.00 -9.19 21.87
N GLN A 461 -6.03 -8.34 21.85
CA GLN A 461 -7.37 -8.71 21.37
C GLN A 461 -7.65 -8.26 19.95
N SER A 462 -6.84 -7.34 19.41
CA SER A 462 -7.12 -6.63 18.18
C SER A 462 -5.81 -6.29 17.47
N THR A 463 -5.32 -7.23 16.69
CA THR A 463 -4.09 -7.05 15.91
C THR A 463 -4.43 -6.69 14.46
N VAL A 464 -3.54 -5.97 13.80
CA VAL A 464 -3.59 -5.85 12.34
C VAL A 464 -3.47 -7.22 11.72
N ASP A 465 -4.37 -7.52 10.80
CA ASP A 465 -4.46 -8.82 10.13
C ASP A 465 -3.13 -9.24 9.51
N GLN A 466 -2.87 -10.55 9.53
CA GLN A 466 -1.65 -11.10 8.98
C GLN A 466 -1.49 -10.77 7.49
N SER A 467 -2.57 -10.80 6.72
CA SER A 467 -2.52 -10.50 5.28
C SER A 467 -2.15 -9.04 5.02
N SER A 468 -2.62 -8.10 5.86
CA SER A 468 -2.23 -6.69 5.78
C SER A 468 -0.76 -6.49 6.16
N ARG A 469 -0.27 -7.19 7.19
CA ARG A 469 1.15 -7.14 7.58
C ARG A 469 2.05 -7.70 6.48
N GLU A 470 1.71 -8.87 5.94
CA GLU A 470 2.42 -9.50 4.83
C GLU A 470 2.37 -8.62 3.55
N PHE A 471 1.27 -7.91 3.35
CA PHE A 471 1.16 -6.92 2.27
C PHE A 471 2.14 -5.76 2.47
N PHE A 472 2.21 -5.17 3.67
CA PHE A 472 3.15 -4.08 3.97
C PHE A 472 4.60 -4.54 3.81
N ASP A 473 4.95 -5.70 4.33
CA ASP A 473 6.28 -6.27 4.22
C ASP A 473 6.67 -6.53 2.76
N ALA A 474 5.74 -7.07 1.96
CA ALA A 474 5.97 -7.39 0.56
C ALA A 474 6.18 -6.15 -0.33
N GLN A 475 5.61 -4.99 0.03
CA GLN A 475 5.93 -3.75 -0.69
C GLN A 475 7.41 -3.39 -0.56
N ASN A 476 8.06 -3.71 0.56
CA ASN A 476 9.46 -3.41 0.87
C ASN A 476 9.82 -1.92 0.73
N MET A 477 8.83 -1.04 0.94
CA MET A 477 8.98 0.41 0.77
C MET A 477 8.98 1.16 2.08
N GLN A 478 8.10 0.74 3.00
CA GLN A 478 7.78 1.41 4.26
C GLN A 478 7.79 0.38 5.40
N PRO A 479 8.97 -0.13 5.83
CA PRO A 479 9.06 -1.21 6.80
C PRO A 479 8.26 -0.91 8.07
N PRO A 480 7.36 -1.81 8.52
CA PRO A 480 6.44 -1.55 9.60
C PRO A 480 7.11 -1.33 10.96
N ILE A 481 6.47 -0.54 11.81
CA ILE A 481 6.79 -0.34 13.23
C ILE A 481 5.56 -0.74 14.04
N THR A 482 5.71 -1.66 14.97
CA THR A 482 4.63 -2.07 15.87
C THR A 482 4.69 -1.29 17.18
N LEU A 483 3.58 -0.64 17.53
CA LEU A 483 3.39 0.09 18.79
C LEU A 483 2.44 -0.67 19.72
N ASP A 484 2.49 -0.37 20.99
CA ASP A 484 1.61 -0.93 22.01
C ASP A 484 0.37 -0.06 22.16
N THR A 485 -0.78 -0.59 21.83
CA THR A 485 -2.08 0.06 21.97
C THR A 485 -3.06 -0.74 22.83
N ASP A 486 -2.59 -1.75 23.55
CA ASP A 486 -3.43 -2.61 24.39
C ASP A 486 -4.11 -1.84 25.55
N TRP A 487 -3.56 -0.70 25.91
CA TRP A 487 -4.04 0.17 26.96
C TRP A 487 -5.13 1.17 26.51
N LEU A 488 -5.40 1.29 25.21
CA LEU A 488 -6.42 2.17 24.64
C LEU A 488 -7.77 1.46 24.47
N ALA A 489 -8.85 2.21 24.60
CA ALA A 489 -10.20 1.68 24.54
C ALA A 489 -10.56 1.15 23.13
N VAL A 490 -10.25 1.90 22.09
CA VAL A 490 -10.39 1.48 20.70
C VAL A 490 -9.13 0.75 20.25
N GLY A 491 -7.97 1.17 20.70
CA GLY A 491 -6.69 0.52 20.44
C GLY A 491 -6.00 1.00 19.18
N HIS A 492 -6.25 2.22 18.75
CA HIS A 492 -5.70 2.81 17.54
C HIS A 492 -4.49 3.71 17.84
N VAL A 493 -3.56 3.80 16.90
CA VAL A 493 -2.38 4.66 17.05
C VAL A 493 -2.73 6.15 16.95
N ASP A 494 -3.80 6.50 16.27
CA ASP A 494 -4.27 7.89 16.12
C ASP A 494 -4.90 8.47 17.41
N GLU A 495 -5.20 7.62 18.41
CA GLU A 495 -5.59 8.06 19.75
C GLU A 495 -4.41 8.60 20.60
N MET A 496 -3.16 8.39 20.18
CA MET A 496 -2.03 8.77 21.00
C MET A 496 -1.00 9.66 20.31
N MET A 497 -0.99 9.71 18.97
CA MET A 497 0.02 10.47 18.24
C MET A 497 -0.36 10.80 16.81
N THR A 498 0.18 11.91 16.30
CA THR A 498 0.13 12.30 14.90
C THR A 498 1.37 13.05 14.48
N PHE A 499 1.74 13.01 13.20
CA PHE A 499 2.80 13.82 12.63
C PHE A 499 2.24 15.08 11.99
N VAL A 500 2.88 16.22 12.21
CA VAL A 500 2.52 17.49 11.57
C VAL A 500 3.71 18.05 10.77
N PRO A 501 3.47 18.81 9.70
CA PRO A 501 4.54 19.44 8.94
C PRO A 501 5.36 20.41 9.78
N ASP A 502 6.69 20.39 9.59
CA ASP A 502 7.64 21.41 10.03
C ASP A 502 8.43 21.84 8.79
N ASN A 503 8.16 23.02 8.31
CA ASN A 503 8.78 23.55 7.10
C ASN A 503 10.15 24.21 7.37
N ASN A 504 10.76 23.96 8.52
CA ASN A 504 12.09 24.45 8.82
C ASN A 504 13.10 24.00 7.76
N PRO A 505 13.74 24.91 7.01
CA PRO A 505 14.67 24.58 5.94
C PRO A 505 15.97 23.93 6.44
N ALA A 506 16.30 24.01 7.73
CA ALA A 506 17.55 23.50 8.28
C ALA A 506 17.67 21.98 8.29
N SER A 507 16.57 21.24 8.13
CA SER A 507 16.59 19.77 8.11
C SER A 507 16.04 19.21 6.81
N ALA A 508 16.85 18.45 6.09
CA ALA A 508 16.41 17.78 4.87
C ALA A 508 15.39 16.66 5.13
N PHE A 509 15.50 15.95 6.28
CA PHE A 509 14.66 14.80 6.61
C PHE A 509 13.67 15.05 7.76
N LYS A 510 13.99 15.96 8.69
CA LYS A 510 13.14 16.27 9.85
C LYS A 510 12.23 17.45 9.59
N LYS A 511 11.51 17.45 8.46
CA LYS A 511 10.49 18.47 8.14
C LYS A 511 9.14 18.14 8.76
N TRP A 512 9.15 17.68 10.00
CA TRP A 512 7.97 17.27 10.73
C TRP A 512 8.21 17.35 12.25
N LYS A 513 7.12 17.45 12.98
CA LYS A 513 7.07 17.23 14.45
C LYS A 513 6.14 16.07 14.73
N LEU A 514 6.43 15.32 15.78
CA LEU A 514 5.56 14.29 16.34
C LEU A 514 4.77 14.89 17.49
N LEU A 515 3.47 15.03 17.33
CA LEU A 515 2.56 15.38 18.40
C LEU A 515 2.16 14.13 19.15
N VAL A 516 2.21 14.17 20.49
CA VAL A 516 1.91 13.01 21.34
C VAL A 516 1.02 13.46 22.47
N ALA A 517 -0.06 12.73 22.72
CA ALA A 517 -0.91 12.95 23.89
C ALA A 517 -0.09 12.87 25.18
N SER A 518 -0.32 13.78 26.12
CA SER A 518 0.47 13.86 27.35
C SER A 518 -0.39 14.31 28.53
N PRO A 519 -0.84 13.37 29.36
CA PRO A 519 -1.44 13.69 30.65
C PRO A 519 -0.53 14.50 31.56
N ALA A 520 0.77 14.25 31.51
CA ALA A 520 1.73 15.02 32.31
C ALA A 520 1.71 16.52 31.97
N THR A 521 1.56 16.84 30.66
CA THR A 521 1.39 18.22 30.18
C THR A 521 0.08 18.81 30.70
N ALA A 522 -1.04 18.08 30.56
CA ALA A 522 -2.34 18.53 31.05
C ALA A 522 -2.31 18.86 32.53
N TYR A 523 -1.86 17.94 33.39
CA TYR A 523 -1.73 18.18 34.82
C TYR A 523 -0.66 19.23 35.18
N GLY A 524 0.34 19.43 34.34
CA GLY A 524 1.30 20.55 34.46
C GLY A 524 0.60 21.90 34.30
N ILE A 525 -0.24 22.05 33.26
CA ILE A 525 -1.04 23.26 33.02
C ILE A 525 -1.95 23.53 34.23
N LEU A 526 -2.65 22.50 34.73
CA LEU A 526 -3.52 22.64 35.89
C LEU A 526 -2.76 23.14 37.11
N ARG A 527 -1.60 22.54 37.43
CA ARG A 527 -0.76 22.95 38.59
C ARG A 527 -0.29 24.40 38.47
N ASN A 528 0.16 24.81 37.30
CA ASN A 528 0.69 26.15 37.06
C ASN A 528 -0.40 27.22 37.19
N ASN A 529 -1.66 26.88 36.90
CA ASN A 529 -2.79 27.81 36.90
C ASN A 529 -3.65 27.74 38.19
N ARG A 530 -3.35 26.83 39.14
CA ARG A 530 -4.17 26.59 40.32
C ARG A 530 -4.38 27.87 41.16
N ASN A 531 -3.32 28.64 41.39
CA ASN A 531 -3.38 29.80 42.29
C ASN A 531 -4.18 30.95 41.66
N ALA A 532 -4.04 31.18 40.38
CA ALA A 532 -4.73 32.27 39.67
C ALA A 532 -6.15 31.89 39.24
N HIS A 533 -6.35 30.64 38.85
CA HIS A 533 -7.57 30.19 38.14
C HIS A 533 -8.11 28.86 38.72
N GLY A 534 -7.95 28.58 39.99
CA GLY A 534 -8.34 27.32 40.62
C GLY A 534 -9.79 26.94 40.44
N ASN A 535 -10.67 27.90 40.24
CA ASN A 535 -12.11 27.69 39.98
C ASN A 535 -12.48 27.59 38.48
N ALA A 536 -11.50 27.66 37.57
CA ALA A 536 -11.77 27.50 36.15
C ALA A 536 -12.32 26.10 35.87
N PRO A 537 -13.46 25.98 35.21
CA PRO A 537 -14.10 24.68 34.91
C PRO A 537 -13.40 23.98 33.78
N LEU A 538 -13.31 22.65 33.87
CA LEU A 538 -12.99 21.74 32.79
C LEU A 538 -14.26 21.05 32.32
N LEU A 539 -14.31 20.63 31.05
CA LEU A 539 -15.40 19.89 30.45
C LEU A 539 -16.72 20.66 30.38
N ALA A 540 -16.66 21.99 30.53
CA ALA A 540 -17.80 22.86 30.35
C ALA A 540 -17.81 23.43 28.93
N ARG A 541 -18.94 23.34 28.24
CA ARG A 541 -19.09 24.05 26.96
C ARG A 541 -19.20 25.55 27.23
N PRO A 542 -18.38 26.36 26.58
CA PRO A 542 -18.53 27.80 26.64
C PRO A 542 -19.89 28.25 26.13
N PRO A 543 -20.42 29.42 26.61
CA PRO A 543 -21.73 29.92 26.18
C PRO A 543 -21.91 30.16 24.69
N HIS A 544 -20.80 30.26 23.96
CA HIS A 544 -20.79 30.46 22.52
C HIS A 544 -20.79 29.18 21.69
N SER A 545 -20.62 28.01 22.32
CA SER A 545 -20.78 26.73 21.62
C SER A 545 -22.26 26.43 21.37
N PRO A 546 -22.65 25.96 20.19
CA PRO A 546 -24.04 25.57 19.95
C PRO A 546 -24.48 24.51 20.97
N GLY A 547 -25.52 24.83 21.74
CA GLY A 547 -26.08 23.95 22.76
C GLY A 547 -25.24 23.91 24.04
N ASN A 548 -25.43 24.88 24.93
CA ASN A 548 -24.82 25.00 26.27
C ASN A 548 -24.95 23.78 27.22
N ALA A 549 -25.13 22.59 26.67
CA ALA A 549 -25.26 21.36 27.44
C ALA A 549 -23.91 20.90 27.93
N THR A 550 -23.85 20.45 29.17
CA THR A 550 -22.70 19.69 29.70
C THR A 550 -22.42 18.49 28.79
N PRO A 551 -21.16 18.20 28.44
CA PRO A 551 -20.83 17.05 27.61
C PRO A 551 -21.44 15.76 28.14
N ASN A 552 -22.07 14.99 27.28
CA ASN A 552 -22.69 13.73 27.67
C ASN A 552 -21.72 12.56 27.46
N PHE A 553 -21.20 12.00 28.54
CA PHE A 553 -20.31 10.85 28.51
C PHE A 553 -21.03 9.48 28.42
N ALA A 554 -22.34 9.44 28.31
CA ALA A 554 -23.09 8.16 28.27
C ALA A 554 -22.64 7.23 27.11
N GLY A 555 -22.15 7.79 26.01
CA GLY A 555 -21.59 7.01 24.88
C GLY A 555 -20.25 6.32 25.19
N LEU A 556 -19.54 6.75 26.19
CA LEU A 556 -18.25 6.19 26.60
C LEU A 556 -18.38 4.95 27.53
N GLY A 557 -19.58 4.39 27.70
CA GLY A 557 -19.84 3.33 28.67
C GLY A 557 -19.71 3.81 30.13
N ILE A 558 -19.62 5.13 30.33
CA ILE A 558 -19.63 5.80 31.61
C ILE A 558 -21.09 6.18 31.86
N GLY A 559 -21.68 5.57 32.87
CA GLY A 559 -23.10 5.75 33.16
C GLY A 559 -23.46 7.22 33.36
N ASN A 560 -24.56 7.60 32.81
CA ASN A 560 -25.35 8.82 32.90
C ASN A 560 -24.62 10.15 33.06
N ALA A 561 -25.14 11.14 32.34
CA ALA A 561 -24.71 12.53 32.23
C ALA A 561 -23.78 13.01 33.36
N ILE A 562 -22.59 13.52 33.01
CA ILE A 562 -21.83 14.33 33.93
C ILE A 562 -22.61 15.65 34.11
N ASP A 563 -23.35 15.74 35.18
CA ASP A 563 -24.07 16.98 35.57
C ASP A 563 -23.13 18.00 36.22
N ALA A 564 -21.84 17.62 36.46
CA ALA A 564 -20.91 18.45 37.15
C ALA A 564 -19.55 18.54 36.43
N THR A 565 -19.19 19.71 36.02
CA THR A 565 -17.83 20.06 35.60
C THR A 565 -16.93 20.10 36.84
N GLY A 566 -15.72 19.53 36.75
CA GLY A 566 -14.71 19.72 37.78
C GLY A 566 -13.91 21.00 37.51
N THR A 567 -13.41 21.60 38.57
CA THR A 567 -12.50 22.77 38.49
C THR A 567 -11.03 22.31 38.49
N ILE A 568 -10.11 23.22 38.18
CA ILE A 568 -8.67 22.97 38.33
C ILE A 568 -8.35 22.48 39.74
N THR A 569 -8.97 23.08 40.75
CA THR A 569 -8.75 22.70 42.18
C THR A 569 -9.23 21.28 42.44
N ASP A 570 -10.37 20.88 41.87
CA ASP A 570 -10.90 19.54 42.02
C ASP A 570 -9.99 18.48 41.38
N PHE A 571 -9.57 18.69 40.14
CA PHE A 571 -8.66 17.78 39.41
C PHE A 571 -7.30 17.62 40.12
N LEU A 572 -6.87 18.61 40.85
CA LEU A 572 -5.63 18.55 41.67
C LEU A 572 -5.88 18.07 43.11
N GLY A 573 -7.13 17.94 43.50
CA GLY A 573 -7.57 17.50 44.81
C GLY A 573 -7.63 15.96 44.94
N ASN A 574 -8.28 15.55 46.04
CA ASN A 574 -8.49 14.14 46.38
C ASN A 574 -9.98 13.77 46.51
N GLY A 575 -10.90 14.69 46.16
CA GLY A 575 -12.33 14.46 46.18
C GLY A 575 -12.79 13.41 45.15
N GLN A 576 -14.09 13.15 45.14
CA GLN A 576 -14.68 12.28 44.13
C GLN A 576 -14.59 12.95 42.78
N ALA A 577 -14.17 12.18 41.77
CA ALA A 577 -14.19 12.67 40.39
C ALA A 577 -15.67 12.74 39.89
N PRO A 578 -15.96 13.63 38.95
CA PRO A 578 -17.31 13.76 38.40
C PRO A 578 -17.70 12.57 37.53
N THR A 579 -16.73 11.74 37.19
CA THR A 579 -16.92 10.57 36.35
C THR A 579 -17.05 9.31 37.18
N SER A 580 -17.97 8.45 36.77
CA SER A 580 -18.08 7.09 37.25
C SER A 580 -18.12 6.17 36.06
N TRP A 581 -17.73 4.95 36.22
CA TRP A 581 -17.91 3.91 35.21
C TRP A 581 -18.98 2.92 35.70
N GLN A 582 -19.77 2.38 34.77
CA GLN A 582 -20.73 1.37 35.09
C GLN A 582 -20.13 -0.02 34.91
N ASP A 583 -20.14 -0.82 35.96
CA ASP A 583 -19.76 -2.22 35.86
C ASP A 583 -20.82 -2.96 35.04
N ILE A 584 -20.44 -3.42 33.87
CA ILE A 584 -21.32 -4.12 32.93
C ILE A 584 -21.90 -5.41 33.53
N ASN A 585 -21.14 -6.09 34.40
CA ASN A 585 -21.57 -7.35 34.97
C ASN A 585 -22.59 -7.17 36.13
N THR A 586 -22.46 -6.09 36.86
CA THR A 586 -23.31 -5.82 38.04
C THR A 586 -24.30 -4.68 37.83
N GLY A 587 -24.11 -3.86 36.80
CA GLY A 587 -24.91 -2.65 36.58
C GLY A 587 -24.62 -1.54 37.58
N ASN A 588 -23.67 -1.74 38.51
CA ASN A 588 -23.36 -0.76 39.55
C ASN A 588 -22.41 0.32 39.05
N LEU A 589 -22.65 1.55 39.50
CA LEU A 589 -21.73 2.65 39.30
C LEU A 589 -20.52 2.53 40.23
N GLN A 590 -19.34 2.67 39.70
CA GLN A 590 -18.07 2.69 40.43
C GLN A 590 -17.49 4.10 40.35
N ASN A 591 -17.28 4.73 41.49
CA ASN A 591 -16.70 6.05 41.58
C ASN A 591 -15.21 5.95 41.87
N TYR A 592 -14.43 6.88 41.33
CA TYR A 592 -13.03 7.04 41.66
C TYR A 592 -12.72 8.49 42.07
N THR A 593 -11.64 8.68 42.80
CA THR A 593 -11.20 10.00 43.24
C THR A 593 -10.39 10.70 42.16
N TYR A 594 -10.32 12.03 42.21
CA TYR A 594 -9.42 12.80 41.36
C TYR A 594 -7.95 12.39 41.53
N LYS A 595 -7.55 11.92 42.74
CA LYS A 595 -6.21 11.37 42.98
C LYS A 595 -6.00 10.11 42.15
N GLN A 596 -6.94 9.17 42.14
CA GLN A 596 -6.86 7.93 41.36
C GLN A 596 -6.84 8.24 39.88
N LEU A 597 -7.66 9.18 39.40
CA LEU A 597 -7.65 9.64 38.02
C LEU A 597 -6.28 10.20 37.61
N ARG A 598 -5.69 11.02 38.46
CA ARG A 598 -4.36 11.60 38.22
C ARG A 598 -3.29 10.51 38.20
N ASP A 599 -3.32 9.57 39.14
CA ASP A 599 -2.36 8.47 39.20
C ASP A 599 -2.48 7.56 37.95
N TRP A 600 -3.71 7.27 37.49
CA TRP A 600 -3.97 6.60 36.21
C TRP A 600 -3.29 7.30 35.03
N ASN A 601 -3.46 8.59 34.92
CA ASN A 601 -2.91 9.39 33.85
C ASN A 601 -1.38 9.47 33.90
N ILE A 602 -0.81 9.81 35.05
CA ILE A 602 0.64 10.11 35.17
C ILE A 602 1.48 8.83 35.24
N ASN A 603 1.06 7.85 36.06
CA ASN A 603 1.82 6.63 36.27
C ASN A 603 1.49 5.52 35.26
N GLY A 604 0.27 5.51 34.71
CA GLY A 604 -0.20 4.55 33.73
C GLY A 604 -0.04 5.05 32.30
N VAL A 605 -0.94 5.93 31.87
CA VAL A 605 -1.05 6.35 30.45
C VAL A 605 0.22 7.04 29.95
N GLU A 606 0.73 8.03 30.67
CA GLU A 606 1.96 8.75 30.29
C GLU A 606 3.16 7.80 30.18
N TYR A 607 3.26 6.80 31.07
CA TYR A 607 4.32 5.80 31.00
C TYR A 607 4.24 4.98 29.73
N LEU A 608 3.04 4.48 29.32
CA LEU A 608 2.85 3.67 28.14
C LEU A 608 3.08 4.44 26.85
N ILE A 609 2.66 5.70 26.81
CA ILE A 609 2.99 6.61 25.70
C ILE A 609 4.52 6.75 25.58
N ASN A 610 5.22 6.94 26.70
CA ASN A 610 6.67 7.04 26.70
C ASN A 610 7.37 5.74 26.29
N GLN A 611 6.78 4.56 26.54
CA GLN A 611 7.28 3.30 25.99
C GLN A 611 7.17 3.27 24.45
N ASN A 612 6.06 3.74 23.88
CA ASN A 612 5.91 3.83 22.44
C ASN A 612 6.88 4.83 21.81
N ILE A 613 7.15 5.97 22.46
CA ILE A 613 8.19 6.91 22.03
C ILE A 613 9.57 6.22 22.02
N ARG A 614 9.91 5.39 23.02
CA ARG A 614 11.16 4.61 23.01
C ARG A 614 11.24 3.65 21.83
N ARG A 615 10.13 2.98 21.47
CA ARG A 615 10.06 2.12 20.26
C ARG A 615 10.31 2.92 18.98
N LEU A 616 9.72 4.11 18.85
CA LEU A 616 9.97 4.99 17.72
C LEU A 616 11.44 5.48 17.68
N LYS A 617 12.03 5.85 18.81
CA LYS A 617 13.46 6.21 18.91
C LYS A 617 14.39 5.06 18.52
N ALA A 618 13.99 3.83 18.81
CA ALA A 618 14.72 2.65 18.34
C ALA A 618 14.59 2.46 16.81
N ALA A 619 13.45 2.78 16.23
CA ALA A 619 13.13 2.58 14.85
C ALA A 619 13.71 3.64 13.89
N PHE A 620 13.83 4.89 14.32
CA PHE A 620 14.40 6.00 13.54
C PHE A 620 14.99 7.09 14.45
N ASP A 621 15.72 8.04 13.86
CA ASP A 621 16.40 9.13 14.61
C ASP A 621 15.38 10.17 15.08
N LEU A 622 14.73 9.88 16.21
CA LEU A 622 13.77 10.74 16.90
C LEU A 622 14.43 11.31 18.17
N THR A 623 14.40 12.63 18.34
CA THR A 623 14.88 13.33 19.54
C THR A 623 13.72 13.96 20.30
N ASP A 624 13.95 14.39 21.54
CA ASP A 624 12.91 15.07 22.30
C ASP A 624 12.51 16.42 21.70
N ASN A 625 13.42 17.08 20.98
CA ASN A 625 13.12 18.32 20.24
C ASN A 625 12.18 18.10 19.03
N ASP A 626 12.03 16.88 18.57
CA ASP A 626 11.10 16.54 17.48
C ASP A 626 9.69 16.27 18.02
N ILE A 627 9.50 16.21 19.35
CA ILE A 627 8.25 15.81 20.01
C ILE A 627 7.55 17.01 20.63
N ILE A 628 6.28 17.18 20.33
CA ILE A 628 5.39 18.15 20.96
C ILE A 628 4.40 17.37 21.84
N ARG A 629 4.41 17.65 23.15
CA ARG A 629 3.47 17.09 24.12
C ARG A 629 2.18 17.89 24.10
N VAL A 630 1.05 17.20 23.85
CA VAL A 630 -0.28 17.79 23.72
C VAL A 630 -1.10 17.43 24.97
N PRO A 631 -1.72 18.40 25.66
CA PRO A 631 -2.48 18.12 26.87
C PRO A 631 -3.75 17.33 26.56
N VAL A 632 -3.85 16.13 27.11
CA VAL A 632 -5.03 15.25 27.05
C VAL A 632 -5.17 14.56 28.40
N ILE A 633 -6.38 14.48 28.94
CA ILE A 633 -6.69 13.69 30.14
C ILE A 633 -7.46 12.44 29.70
N PHE A 634 -7.04 11.29 30.19
CA PHE A 634 -7.67 10.01 29.92
C PHE A 634 -8.45 9.49 31.12
N ILE A 635 -9.51 8.74 30.87
CA ILE A 635 -10.30 8.04 31.86
C ILE A 635 -10.18 6.53 31.69
N PRO A 636 -10.30 5.77 32.79
CA PRO A 636 -10.45 4.32 32.67
C PRO A 636 -11.85 3.98 32.15
N VAL A 637 -11.91 3.19 31.08
CA VAL A 637 -13.12 2.64 30.49
C VAL A 637 -13.12 1.12 30.60
N HIS A 638 -14.27 0.54 30.95
CA HIS A 638 -14.37 -0.90 31.14
C HIS A 638 -14.28 -1.64 29.81
N GLN A 639 -13.52 -2.72 29.80
CA GLN A 639 -13.41 -3.59 28.65
C GLN A 639 -14.54 -4.63 28.62
N ILE A 640 -15.31 -4.63 27.54
CA ILE A 640 -16.53 -5.46 27.39
C ILE A 640 -16.28 -6.98 27.44
N ASN A 641 -15.06 -7.45 27.23
CA ASN A 641 -14.74 -8.88 27.05
C ASN A 641 -13.76 -9.47 28.08
N GLY A 642 -13.54 -8.84 29.21
CA GLY A 642 -12.61 -9.36 30.23
C GLY A 642 -13.35 -10.12 31.33
N ASN A 643 -12.96 -11.38 31.58
CA ASN A 643 -13.41 -12.16 32.74
C ASN A 643 -12.71 -11.70 34.06
N PHE A 644 -12.79 -10.41 34.36
CA PHE A 644 -12.22 -9.87 35.60
C PHE A 644 -13.26 -9.88 36.72
N THR A 645 -12.89 -10.35 37.90
CA THR A 645 -13.73 -10.32 39.06
C THR A 645 -13.73 -8.93 39.71
N MET A 646 -14.77 -8.63 40.51
CA MET A 646 -14.80 -7.38 41.29
C MET A 646 -13.62 -7.26 42.26
N ALA A 647 -13.13 -8.39 42.77
CA ALA A 647 -11.96 -8.43 43.67
C ALA A 647 -10.69 -7.94 42.94
N ASP A 648 -10.49 -8.34 41.67
CA ASP A 648 -9.33 -7.94 40.88
C ASP A 648 -9.36 -6.42 40.60
N LYS A 649 -10.56 -5.87 40.34
CA LYS A 649 -10.76 -4.43 40.10
C LYS A 649 -10.53 -3.58 41.34
N ILE A 650 -10.98 -4.04 42.49
CA ILE A 650 -10.78 -3.34 43.79
C ILE A 650 -9.31 -3.37 44.18
N SER A 651 -8.63 -4.50 43.98
CA SER A 651 -7.20 -4.62 44.29
C SER A 651 -6.35 -3.66 43.44
N PHE A 652 -6.73 -3.45 42.17
CA PHE A 652 -6.08 -2.50 41.27
C PHE A 652 -6.10 -1.07 41.85
N TRP A 653 -7.27 -0.57 42.24
CA TRP A 653 -7.42 0.77 42.81
C TRP A 653 -6.73 0.93 44.17
N THR A 654 -6.69 -0.13 44.98
CA THR A 654 -6.07 -0.10 46.30
C THR A 654 -4.56 -0.27 46.26
N MET A 655 -4.03 -1.11 45.35
CA MET A 655 -2.58 -1.32 45.21
C MET A 655 -1.86 -0.10 44.60
N GLY A 656 -2.54 0.68 43.77
CA GLY A 656 -1.97 1.87 43.14
C GLY A 656 -1.81 3.07 44.09
N ALA A 657 -2.53 3.08 45.18
CA ALA A 657 -2.51 4.23 46.09
C ALA A 657 -1.21 4.35 46.93
N ASP A 658 -0.59 3.23 47.30
CA ASP A 658 0.50 3.20 48.27
C ASP A 658 1.88 2.84 47.71
N ASN A 659 1.98 2.15 46.58
CA ASN A 659 3.24 1.63 46.04
C ASN A 659 3.69 2.20 44.68
N GLY A 660 2.96 3.10 44.08
CA GLY A 660 3.40 3.97 42.96
C GLY A 660 3.78 3.29 41.63
N PHE A 661 3.70 1.97 41.48
CA PHE A 661 4.44 1.32 40.40
C PHE A 661 3.71 0.29 39.52
N ASN A 662 2.50 -0.14 39.85
CA ASN A 662 1.89 -1.28 39.15
C ASN A 662 0.52 -1.00 38.54
N ILE A 663 0.19 0.25 38.23
CA ILE A 663 -1.03 0.56 37.48
C ILE A 663 -0.70 0.55 35.98
N TYR A 664 -0.90 -0.57 35.34
CA TYR A 664 -0.84 -0.65 33.90
C TYR A 664 -2.26 -0.71 33.36
N PRO A 665 -2.77 0.36 32.68
CA PRO A 665 -3.98 0.26 31.89
C PRO A 665 -3.83 -0.86 30.86
N GLY A 666 -4.88 -1.63 30.63
CA GLY A 666 -4.86 -2.66 29.66
C GLY A 666 -5.43 -4.00 30.18
N ARG A 667 -5.03 -5.09 29.55
CA ARG A 667 -5.60 -6.41 29.77
C ARG A 667 -5.53 -6.90 31.22
N GLU A 668 -4.43 -6.64 31.89
CA GLU A 668 -4.19 -7.19 33.24
C GLU A 668 -5.10 -6.58 34.30
N CYS A 669 -5.53 -5.32 34.12
CA CYS A 669 -6.40 -4.64 35.08
C CYS A 669 -7.87 -4.60 34.65
N GLY A 670 -8.22 -5.09 33.47
CA GLY A 670 -9.60 -5.08 32.95
C GLY A 670 -10.13 -3.71 32.52
N PHE A 671 -9.29 -2.67 32.55
CA PHE A 671 -9.62 -1.33 32.12
C PHE A 671 -8.69 -0.87 31.01
N ARG A 672 -9.20 -0.06 30.09
CA ARG A 672 -8.47 0.65 29.07
C ARG A 672 -8.69 2.14 29.21
N SER A 673 -7.94 2.92 28.49
CA SER A 673 -8.05 4.37 28.53
C SER A 673 -8.81 4.89 27.33
N GLY A 674 -9.81 5.75 27.57
CA GLY A 674 -10.42 6.62 26.58
C GLY A 674 -10.08 8.07 26.89
N ALA A 675 -10.05 8.94 25.91
CA ALA A 675 -9.86 10.36 26.14
C ALA A 675 -11.08 10.95 26.88
N MET A 676 -10.82 11.71 27.93
CA MET A 676 -11.82 12.42 28.73
C MET A 676 -12.03 13.83 28.21
N THR A 677 -10.96 14.52 27.87
CA THR A 677 -10.98 15.77 27.12
C THR A 677 -10.91 15.45 25.64
N GLY A 678 -11.39 16.32 24.76
CA GLY A 678 -11.21 16.09 23.31
C GLY A 678 -9.76 15.76 22.99
N ASP A 679 -9.55 14.67 22.26
CA ASP A 679 -8.22 14.16 21.96
C ASP A 679 -7.58 14.94 20.81
N MET A 680 -6.87 15.99 21.15
CA MET A 680 -6.28 16.91 20.18
C MET A 680 -5.24 16.27 19.27
N VAL A 681 -4.71 15.07 19.56
CA VAL A 681 -3.80 14.38 18.63
C VAL A 681 -4.55 13.60 17.55
N ASN A 682 -5.83 13.30 17.77
CA ASN A 682 -6.72 12.67 16.76
C ASN A 682 -7.31 13.75 15.84
N MET A 683 -6.43 14.60 15.30
CA MET A 683 -6.76 15.72 14.43
C MET A 683 -6.62 15.35 12.93
N PHE A 684 -7.28 16.11 12.08
CA PHE A 684 -7.01 16.08 10.64
C PHE A 684 -5.90 17.08 10.28
N VAL A 685 -4.88 16.59 9.59
CA VAL A 685 -3.75 17.41 9.12
C VAL A 685 -3.99 17.80 7.66
N GLY A 686 -4.36 19.04 7.43
CA GLY A 686 -4.58 19.63 6.10
C GLY A 686 -3.28 20.10 5.45
N ASN A 687 -3.40 21.01 4.48
CA ASN A 687 -2.26 21.55 3.75
C ASN A 687 -1.53 22.65 4.55
N ASP A 688 -2.26 23.59 5.11
CA ASP A 688 -1.73 24.68 5.95
C ASP A 688 -2.49 24.84 7.26
N LYS A 689 -3.46 23.97 7.55
CA LYS A 689 -4.26 23.99 8.78
C LYS A 689 -4.26 22.63 9.49
N LEU A 690 -4.40 22.70 10.80
CA LEU A 690 -4.69 21.55 11.66
C LEU A 690 -6.13 21.69 12.13
N MET A 691 -7.00 20.79 11.75
CA MET A 691 -8.37 20.71 12.27
C MET A 691 -8.32 19.84 13.54
N ILE A 692 -8.38 20.51 14.68
CA ILE A 692 -8.12 19.94 15.98
C ILE A 692 -9.44 19.78 16.75
N PRO A 693 -9.71 18.61 17.35
CA PRO A 693 -10.83 18.44 18.26
C PRO A 693 -10.79 19.46 19.42
N LYS A 694 -11.92 20.08 19.75
CA LYS A 694 -12.01 20.96 20.91
C LYS A 694 -11.77 20.17 22.20
N PRO A 695 -10.75 20.56 23.00
CA PRO A 695 -10.40 19.78 24.20
C PRO A 695 -11.38 19.99 25.37
N PHE A 696 -12.12 21.09 25.40
CA PHE A 696 -12.90 21.51 26.57
C PHE A 696 -12.05 21.46 27.88
N GLY A 697 -10.83 22.01 27.78
CA GLY A 697 -9.92 22.16 28.89
C GLY A 697 -10.36 23.26 29.88
N PRO A 698 -9.45 23.70 30.76
CA PRO A 698 -9.78 24.75 31.72
C PRO A 698 -10.14 26.05 31.01
N TRP A 699 -11.36 26.53 31.21
CA TRP A 699 -11.87 27.76 30.62
C TRP A 699 -11.61 28.96 31.52
N ILE A 700 -10.84 29.91 31.04
CA ILE A 700 -10.56 31.18 31.70
C ILE A 700 -11.49 32.24 31.15
N VAL A 701 -12.27 32.87 32.05
CA VAL A 701 -13.12 34.00 31.64
C VAL A 701 -12.25 35.25 31.50
N ASP A 702 -12.26 35.82 30.29
CA ASP A 702 -11.59 37.08 29.97
C ASP A 702 -12.49 37.89 29.02
N ASN A 703 -13.13 38.91 29.59
CA ASN A 703 -14.05 39.78 28.87
C ASN A 703 -13.37 40.64 27.79
N THR A 704 -12.05 40.66 27.74
CA THR A 704 -11.28 41.36 26.69
C THR A 704 -11.10 40.52 25.42
N MET A 705 -11.37 39.21 25.53
CA MET A 705 -11.28 38.25 24.41
C MET A 705 -12.60 38.20 23.59
N PRO A 706 -12.52 37.91 22.29
CA PRO A 706 -13.72 37.84 21.41
C PRO A 706 -14.81 36.88 21.89
N ASN A 707 -14.44 35.83 22.59
CA ASN A 707 -15.34 34.78 23.08
C ASN A 707 -15.57 34.88 24.62
N ASN A 708 -15.25 36.01 25.23
CA ASN A 708 -15.31 36.22 26.69
C ASN A 708 -14.43 35.22 27.50
N GLY A 709 -13.39 34.68 26.86
CA GLY A 709 -12.47 33.77 27.52
C GLY A 709 -11.70 32.89 26.55
N HIS A 710 -10.87 32.01 27.11
CA HIS A 710 -10.01 31.09 26.36
C HIS A 710 -9.82 29.77 27.10
N ASP A 711 -9.46 28.72 26.36
CA ASP A 711 -9.16 27.40 26.86
C ASP A 711 -7.64 27.23 27.01
N LEU A 712 -7.17 26.86 28.19
CA LEU A 712 -5.73 26.72 28.46
C LEU A 712 -5.07 25.56 27.66
N PHE A 713 -5.82 24.53 27.29
CA PHE A 713 -5.28 23.45 26.48
C PHE A 713 -5.17 23.84 25.00
N GLU A 714 -6.16 24.61 24.50
CA GLU A 714 -6.06 25.21 23.16
C GLU A 714 -4.87 26.19 23.09
N ASP A 715 -4.68 27.02 24.09
CA ASP A 715 -3.56 27.99 24.15
C ASP A 715 -2.19 27.31 24.12
N ASP A 716 -2.05 26.23 24.90
CA ASP A 716 -0.80 25.47 24.94
C ASP A 716 -0.40 24.91 23.57
N ILE A 717 -1.36 24.27 22.88
CA ILE A 717 -1.07 23.71 21.54
C ILE A 717 -0.85 24.83 20.51
N ARG A 718 -1.64 25.91 20.54
CA ARG A 718 -1.45 27.08 19.65
C ARG A 718 -0.04 27.65 19.81
N GLN A 719 0.41 27.83 21.05
CA GLN A 719 1.75 28.34 21.33
C GLN A 719 2.85 27.41 20.80
N LYS A 720 2.69 26.10 20.99
CA LYS A 720 3.67 25.11 20.55
C LYS A 720 3.72 24.99 19.01
N ILE A 721 2.58 25.03 18.35
CA ILE A 721 2.51 25.00 16.89
C ILE A 721 3.03 26.32 16.29
N ALA A 722 2.70 27.47 16.87
CA ALA A 722 3.23 28.75 16.43
C ALA A 722 4.77 28.86 16.55
N ALA A 723 5.39 28.06 17.42
CA ALA A 723 6.84 27.94 17.50
C ALA A 723 7.47 27.15 16.33
N ILE A 724 6.68 26.44 15.55
CA ILE A 724 7.12 25.80 14.30
C ILE A 724 7.24 26.86 13.23
N GLN A 725 8.43 27.02 12.66
CA GLN A 725 8.66 28.00 11.61
C GLN A 725 7.81 27.66 10.36
N ASN A 726 6.93 28.59 9.94
CA ASN A 726 5.95 28.36 8.89
C ASN A 726 5.08 27.11 9.18
N GLY A 727 4.73 26.91 10.45
CA GLY A 727 3.84 25.83 10.89
C GLY A 727 2.39 26.08 10.44
N PRO A 728 1.58 25.03 10.47
CA PRO A 728 0.17 25.13 10.11
C PRO A 728 -0.64 25.93 11.14
N GLU A 729 -1.75 26.50 10.70
CA GLU A 729 -2.73 27.18 11.56
C GLU A 729 -3.54 26.17 12.39
N CYS A 730 -3.77 26.44 13.68
CA CYS A 730 -4.66 25.64 14.51
C CYS A 730 -6.13 26.11 14.39
N VAL A 731 -7.00 25.24 13.93
CA VAL A 731 -8.46 25.45 13.85
C VAL A 731 -9.14 24.41 14.74
N PHE A 732 -9.84 24.87 15.80
CA PHE A 732 -10.52 23.96 16.72
C PHE A 732 -11.98 23.75 16.29
N ILE A 733 -12.39 22.48 16.25
CA ILE A 733 -13.71 22.04 15.81
C ILE A 733 -14.39 21.29 16.96
N ASP A 734 -15.62 21.69 17.27
CA ASP A 734 -16.45 20.95 18.22
C ASP A 734 -17.02 19.70 17.54
N ASP A 735 -16.47 18.57 17.82
CA ASP A 735 -16.89 17.25 17.37
C ASP A 735 -17.41 16.36 18.49
N TRP A 736 -17.64 16.95 19.66
CA TRP A 736 -17.99 16.23 20.88
C TRP A 736 -19.17 15.29 20.74
N ASP A 737 -20.32 15.81 20.30
CA ASP A 737 -21.56 15.02 20.18
C ASP A 737 -21.52 14.07 18.99
N ASP A 738 -20.76 14.41 17.96
CA ASP A 738 -20.70 13.63 16.74
C ASP A 738 -19.68 12.48 16.80
N TYR A 739 -18.55 12.67 17.48
CA TYR A 739 -17.44 11.72 17.48
C TYR A 739 -16.90 11.39 18.88
N HIS A 740 -16.59 12.38 19.70
CA HIS A 740 -15.93 12.17 21.01
C HIS A 740 -16.70 11.21 21.92
N VAL A 741 -18.00 11.42 22.10
CA VAL A 741 -18.88 10.55 22.94
C VAL A 741 -18.99 9.11 22.41
N ALA A 742 -18.53 8.86 21.20
CA ALA A 742 -18.50 7.54 20.56
C ALA A 742 -17.07 6.96 20.47
N HIS A 743 -16.13 7.46 21.24
CA HIS A 743 -14.73 7.06 21.31
C HIS A 743 -13.90 7.36 20.05
N GLY A 744 -14.06 8.49 19.41
CA GLY A 744 -13.23 8.94 18.33
C GLY A 744 -13.35 10.44 18.11
N GLU A 745 -12.61 10.99 17.19
CA GLU A 745 -12.53 12.41 16.90
C GLU A 745 -12.52 12.69 15.40
N ILE A 746 -12.10 13.89 15.02
CA ILE A 746 -12.06 14.37 13.63
C ILE A 746 -11.32 13.40 12.71
N HIS A 747 -10.12 12.91 13.11
CA HIS A 747 -9.34 12.01 12.29
C HIS A 747 -10.07 10.69 12.02
N CYS A 748 -10.66 10.10 13.06
CA CYS A 748 -11.49 8.89 12.94
C CYS A 748 -12.69 9.09 12.00
N GLY A 749 -13.27 10.29 12.01
CA GLY A 749 -14.45 10.67 11.18
C GLY A 749 -14.12 11.02 9.75
N THR A 750 -12.85 11.19 9.41
CA THR A 750 -12.38 11.67 8.10
C THR A 750 -11.43 10.69 7.44
N ASN A 751 -11.29 10.78 6.12
CA ASN A 751 -10.19 10.18 5.38
C ASN A 751 -9.83 11.12 4.23
N GLU A 752 -8.66 10.94 3.62
CA GLU A 752 -8.18 11.87 2.63
C GLU A 752 -7.55 11.18 1.43
N LEU A 753 -7.60 11.86 0.32
CA LEU A 753 -6.76 11.64 -0.84
C LEU A 753 -5.60 12.63 -0.77
N ARG A 754 -4.38 12.14 -0.87
CA ARG A 754 -3.17 12.98 -0.88
C ARG A 754 -2.43 12.79 -2.17
N ALA A 755 -1.89 13.89 -2.71
CA ALA A 755 -1.12 13.86 -3.94
C ALA A 755 -0.03 12.80 -3.84
N PRO A 756 0.09 11.94 -4.85
CA PRO A 756 1.18 10.98 -4.90
C PRO A 756 2.52 11.66 -4.80
N TYR A 757 3.50 10.98 -4.29
CA TYR A 757 4.85 11.50 -4.20
C TYR A 757 5.43 11.60 -5.62
N ASP A 758 5.62 12.81 -6.13
CA ASP A 758 6.10 13.05 -7.49
C ASP A 758 7.63 12.90 -7.65
N GLY A 759 8.32 12.47 -6.62
CA GLY A 759 9.78 12.30 -6.62
C GLY A 759 10.58 13.59 -6.83
N GLN A 760 9.93 14.73 -7.08
CA GLN A 760 10.57 16.03 -7.33
C GLN A 760 10.48 16.96 -6.13
N THR A 761 9.48 16.86 -5.30
CA THR A 761 9.33 17.67 -4.10
C THR A 761 10.28 17.21 -3.00
N ALA A 762 11.37 17.66 -3.16
CA ALA A 762 12.53 18.03 -2.37
C ALA A 762 12.53 17.57 -0.91
N PHE A 763 13.32 16.57 -0.64
CA PHE A 763 14.25 16.64 0.47
C PHE A 763 15.55 17.25 -0.05
N GLY A 764 15.67 18.59 -0.06
CA GLY A 764 16.89 19.29 -0.40
C GLY A 764 17.68 18.75 -1.58
N ASN A 765 17.13 18.78 -2.80
CA ASN A 765 17.73 18.30 -4.05
C ASN A 765 18.06 16.79 -4.16
N ALA A 766 17.85 15.99 -3.15
CA ALA A 766 17.88 14.54 -3.34
C ALA A 766 16.55 14.12 -3.96
N ARG A 767 16.50 13.93 -5.27
CA ARG A 767 15.40 13.20 -5.93
C ARG A 767 15.18 11.92 -5.14
N TYR A 768 13.91 11.58 -4.81
CA TYR A 768 13.62 10.23 -4.39
C TYR A 768 14.18 9.33 -5.48
N ALA A 769 15.12 8.48 -5.11
CA ALA A 769 15.49 7.41 -6.01
C ALA A 769 14.20 6.64 -6.27
N ASN A 770 13.85 6.51 -7.54
CA ASN A 770 12.72 5.71 -7.96
C ASN A 770 12.82 4.39 -7.23
N TRP A 771 11.73 3.91 -6.61
CA TRP A 771 11.77 2.71 -5.77
C TRP A 771 12.35 1.51 -6.54
N TRP A 772 12.14 1.46 -7.85
CA TRP A 772 12.60 0.38 -8.71
C TRP A 772 14.12 0.30 -8.87
N THR A 773 14.85 1.35 -8.53
CA THR A 773 16.31 1.32 -8.49
C THR A 773 16.85 0.68 -7.20
N ALA A 774 16.00 0.51 -6.19
CA ALA A 774 16.35 -0.06 -4.90
C ALA A 774 15.88 -1.52 -4.71
N VAL A 775 15.04 -2.04 -5.60
CA VAL A 775 14.51 -3.42 -5.48
C VAL A 775 15.57 -4.48 -5.68
N ASP A 776 16.68 -4.13 -6.31
CA ASP A 776 17.81 -5.04 -6.59
C ASP A 776 19.06 -4.73 -5.75
N ALA A 777 19.00 -3.81 -4.80
CA ALA A 777 20.13 -3.43 -3.95
C ALA A 777 20.20 -4.27 -2.66
#